data_adcd314d9d47bc16528ca348e41a6986
#
_entry.id   adcd314d9d47bc16528ca348e41a6986
#
_cell.length_a   1.000
_cell.length_b   1.000
_cell.length_c   1.000
_cell.angle_alpha   90.00
_cell.angle_beta   90.00
_cell.angle_gamma   90.00
#
_symmetry.space_group_name_H-M   'P 1'
#
loop_
_entity.id
_entity.type
_entity.pdbx_description
1 polymer ?
#
loop_
_entity_poly.entity_id
_entity_poly.type
_entity_poly.pdbx_seq_one_letter_code
_entity_poly.pdbx_strand_id
1 'polypeptide(L)'
;MLMQTLRIMHRTPLVLATALLTSVSAFAQTEISTEAQLKDIAKNLNGKYVLTQNITLSDDEWTPIGTSDHQFTGTLDGNGFTIKGLTVGNGANNDSNNDKAFFGFTNGATVKNIAFTNAVVKGHNQAAIVVAQATSSTLSNIYVSGVVTGRDHVGTIAGDARGTTGNRTTITNCVSTAAALSTEHQGGGIAGWTNNSIFSYNIAYGAVTAPVNGAGGITGMVDDNGNTEYINNISAAPYIKGDNGKTHGINGWCNTNCSNTDKDNLSWAGTEYYPGGNKKEATKITDDSGIHGKVTSTEDLKKVATYTGLGFNTDTWALEEGKSPRLRQFSEISDAVSISGLPDIITKGQTVTVTATSALNRHITITSSNRNIISVDGNTLKAENYGTCEITIASEKGEFVDGANEKFTITVPELQVTYHIGDDSEAVTSGVSTEGSLATLLGDKVMNVTQLSVKGYLNDADIITLQKMAGGTTEKGSLKSLNLSEATFTKTGKKVPDNIFQGCGNLQQVDLSNMTEIGQWAFQNCALTEISIPASVTKIGAGAFSGNSAVTKVIVHSGTQIEARNYYGNQGIFSGMEPNNVQVVFEGEAEAHYKVYRENVKVNGVDYENAFMYLLTKTLDENSTDYTVVAQRHADVRLKRTFKAGWNTLVLPFGGRHVEGRVDGDCSRIFQKALNASGDNYFMIAAYRGLAKNEAQPDNSTFYFLKYANYDTDPLDEFEPLLIRMTQKDIDDANGVYTFKDVELNYDGDIDDGHGGKKYIEYTAEEAKERMGTRHTGEYFDGSYDPNANDKFKKCSYDDFYFTGTLYKQDTDKNPAFIAPGDYIIQNNTFVKCLSGKKYGLKGFRGYFKQKPSSSSHAKGNIGICLVDRNGVVSSIHQVDGASLTSASVAPVAVYNLSGQQVGNSLSTLAKGVYIVKGKKFVKK
;
A
#
# COMPACT_ATOMS: atom_id res chain seq x y z
N MET A 1 10.10 53.79 -3.99
CA MET A 1 11.15 54.23 -3.07
C MET A 1 11.58 52.96 -2.34
N LEU A 2 12.55 52.39 -2.88
CA LEU A 2 13.98 52.32 -2.49
C LEU A 2 14.18 51.53 -1.19
N MET A 3 14.68 50.25 -1.38
CA MET A 3 16.09 49.86 -1.03
C MET A 3 16.30 49.78 0.50
N GLN A 4 16.88 48.74 1.07
CA GLN A 4 18.17 47.99 0.86
C GLN A 4 18.17 46.82 1.80
N THR A 5 18.49 45.66 1.35
CA THR A 5 19.79 44.93 1.44
C THR A 5 20.59 45.12 2.73
N LEU A 6 20.84 44.04 3.47
CA LEU A 6 22.19 43.63 3.83
C LEU A 6 22.29 42.21 4.45
N ARG A 7 23.18 41.47 3.87
CA ARG A 7 24.01 40.36 4.33
C ARG A 7 24.33 40.31 5.82
N ILE A 8 24.38 39.09 6.40
CA ILE A 8 25.51 38.66 7.27
C ILE A 8 25.74 37.18 7.11
N MET A 9 26.90 36.82 6.60
CA MET A 9 27.56 35.51 6.73
C MET A 9 28.14 35.40 8.16
N HIS A 10 28.01 34.22 8.79
CA HIS A 10 29.02 33.77 9.77
C HIS A 10 29.04 32.25 9.83
N ARG A 11 30.04 31.66 9.23
CA ARG A 11 31.09 30.80 9.77
C ARG A 11 30.67 29.64 10.66
N THR A 12 30.71 28.47 10.07
CA THR A 12 30.80 27.15 10.69
C THR A 12 32.18 26.96 11.34
N PRO A 13 32.33 26.23 12.44
CA PRO A 13 33.52 25.44 12.74
C PRO A 13 33.30 23.96 12.41
N LEU A 14 34.19 23.48 11.58
CA LEU A 14 34.44 22.08 11.26
C LEU A 14 34.93 21.35 12.52
N VAL A 15 34.11 20.44 13.05
CA VAL A 15 34.59 19.45 14.00
C VAL A 15 34.71 18.10 13.30
N LEU A 16 35.95 17.68 13.15
CA LEU A 16 36.33 16.37 12.63
C LEU A 16 36.05 15.32 13.72
N ALA A 17 34.99 14.56 13.61
CA ALA A 17 34.78 13.37 14.43
C ALA A 17 35.02 12.13 13.54
N THR A 18 36.13 11.45 13.84
CA THR A 18 36.43 10.10 13.36
C THR A 18 35.41 9.14 13.92
N ALA A 19 34.40 8.76 13.13
CA ALA A 19 33.52 7.69 13.49
C ALA A 19 34.08 6.35 13.01
N LEU A 20 34.34 5.49 13.97
CA LEU A 20 34.63 4.07 13.79
C LEU A 20 33.43 3.42 13.08
N LEU A 21 33.59 2.98 11.82
CA LEU A 21 32.59 2.19 11.12
C LEU A 21 32.56 0.77 11.70
N THR A 22 31.66 0.52 12.64
CA THR A 22 31.13 -0.81 12.82
C THR A 22 30.05 -1.03 11.76
N SER A 23 30.23 -2.00 10.92
CA SER A 23 29.26 -2.45 9.91
C SER A 23 28.02 -3.00 10.63
N VAL A 24 27.01 -2.14 10.83
CA VAL A 24 25.67 -2.58 11.16
C VAL A 24 24.97 -2.80 9.81
N SER A 25 24.67 -4.05 9.49
CA SER A 25 23.73 -4.39 8.45
C SER A 25 22.40 -3.73 8.79
N ALA A 26 22.07 -2.62 8.11
CA ALA A 26 20.77 -2.01 8.18
C ALA A 26 19.79 -2.97 7.48
N PHE A 27 19.05 -3.75 8.25
CA PHE A 27 17.86 -4.43 7.74
C PHE A 27 16.90 -3.36 7.25
N ALA A 28 16.46 -3.48 5.99
CA ALA A 28 15.50 -2.57 5.41
C ALA A 28 14.25 -2.52 6.30
N GLN A 29 13.79 -1.32 6.61
CA GLN A 29 12.57 -1.08 7.37
C GLN A 29 11.38 -1.19 6.41
N THR A 30 10.35 -1.96 6.79
CA THR A 30 9.13 -2.12 6.00
C THR A 30 8.23 -0.92 6.20
N GLU A 31 7.85 -0.24 5.13
CA GLU A 31 6.94 0.90 5.16
C GLU A 31 5.49 0.43 5.27
N ILE A 32 4.73 1.07 6.15
CA ILE A 32 3.33 0.80 6.42
C ILE A 32 2.50 2.05 6.16
N SER A 33 1.53 1.94 5.27
CA SER A 33 0.61 3.03 4.91
C SER A 33 -0.87 2.63 4.97
N THR A 34 -1.19 1.36 5.19
CA THR A 34 -2.56 0.86 5.19
C THR A 34 -2.84 -0.07 6.37
N GLU A 35 -4.12 -0.23 6.70
CA GLU A 35 -4.57 -1.18 7.71
C GLU A 35 -4.18 -2.62 7.37
N ALA A 36 -4.27 -3.02 6.10
CA ALA A 36 -3.88 -4.35 5.66
C ALA A 36 -2.39 -4.63 5.95
N GLN A 37 -1.51 -3.65 5.67
CA GLN A 37 -0.09 -3.77 5.99
C GLN A 37 0.18 -3.80 7.50
N LEU A 38 -0.62 -3.11 8.33
CA LEU A 38 -0.55 -3.23 9.79
C LEU A 38 -0.88 -4.66 10.23
N LYS A 39 -1.94 -5.27 9.68
CA LYS A 39 -2.31 -6.67 9.95
C LYS A 39 -1.21 -7.64 9.50
N ASP A 40 -0.48 -7.32 8.45
CA ASP A 40 0.63 -8.13 7.92
C ASP A 40 1.87 -8.16 8.82
N ILE A 41 1.99 -7.28 9.81
CA ILE A 41 3.02 -7.38 10.85
C ILE A 41 2.98 -8.77 11.54
N ALA A 42 1.79 -9.37 11.66
CA ALA A 42 1.62 -10.70 12.23
C ALA A 42 2.33 -11.81 11.43
N LYS A 43 2.67 -11.58 10.17
CA LYS A 43 3.39 -12.56 9.32
C LYS A 43 4.91 -12.57 9.58
N ASN A 44 5.46 -11.49 10.16
CA ASN A 44 6.89 -11.37 10.46
C ASN A 44 7.10 -10.58 11.76
N LEU A 45 7.01 -11.28 12.90
CA LEU A 45 7.00 -10.69 14.23
C LEU A 45 8.37 -10.13 14.72
N ASN A 46 9.44 -10.34 13.96
CA ASN A 46 10.76 -9.78 14.26
C ASN A 46 11.18 -8.65 13.30
N GLY A 47 10.27 -8.25 12.41
CA GLY A 47 10.49 -7.22 11.40
C GLY A 47 10.66 -5.81 11.99
N LYS A 48 11.17 -4.91 11.17
CA LYS A 48 11.24 -3.48 11.48
C LYS A 48 10.27 -2.74 10.57
N TYR A 49 9.35 -2.02 11.17
CA TYR A 49 8.23 -1.36 10.50
C TYR A 49 8.25 0.14 10.78
N VAL A 50 7.89 0.93 9.78
CA VAL A 50 7.72 2.38 9.91
C VAL A 50 6.42 2.83 9.28
N LEU A 51 5.65 3.68 9.96
CA LEU A 51 4.50 4.32 9.35
C LEU A 51 4.94 5.44 8.41
N THR A 52 4.24 5.57 7.28
CA THR A 52 4.48 6.63 6.29
C THR A 52 3.31 7.60 6.16
N GLN A 53 2.19 7.29 6.80
CA GLN A 53 1.02 8.18 6.90
C GLN A 53 0.12 7.81 8.09
N ASN A 54 -0.87 8.67 8.38
CA ASN A 54 -1.92 8.35 9.34
C ASN A 54 -2.81 7.23 8.80
N ILE A 55 -3.22 6.31 9.66
CA ILE A 55 -4.09 5.18 9.30
C ILE A 55 -5.34 5.22 10.16
N THR A 56 -6.49 5.30 9.52
CA THR A 56 -7.79 5.08 10.20
C THR A 56 -8.17 3.62 10.01
N LEU A 57 -8.41 2.93 11.10
CA LEU A 57 -8.84 1.53 11.06
C LEU A 57 -10.33 1.45 10.71
N SER A 58 -10.72 0.32 10.10
CA SER A 58 -12.12 -0.02 9.89
C SER A 58 -12.83 -0.25 11.23
N ASP A 59 -14.16 -0.26 11.22
CA ASP A 59 -14.96 -0.55 12.41
C ASP A 59 -14.91 -2.04 12.84
N ASP A 60 -14.12 -2.86 12.13
CA ASP A 60 -13.94 -4.27 12.47
C ASP A 60 -13.09 -4.44 13.73
N GLU A 61 -13.38 -5.50 14.50
CA GLU A 61 -12.60 -5.84 15.68
C GLU A 61 -11.15 -6.18 15.32
N TRP A 62 -10.20 -5.45 15.86
CA TRP A 62 -8.78 -5.68 15.67
C TRP A 62 -8.32 -6.97 16.34
N THR A 63 -7.61 -7.82 15.60
CA THR A 63 -6.94 -8.99 16.17
C THR A 63 -5.57 -8.59 16.71
N PRO A 64 -5.27 -8.77 18.01
CA PRO A 64 -3.98 -8.42 18.57
C PRO A 64 -2.81 -9.12 17.85
N ILE A 65 -1.76 -8.36 17.54
CA ILE A 65 -0.55 -8.89 16.93
C ILE A 65 0.33 -9.55 17.99
N GLY A 66 0.73 -10.78 17.74
CA GLY A 66 1.55 -11.58 18.67
C GLY A 66 0.72 -12.30 19.73
N THR A 67 1.12 -13.53 20.03
CA THR A 67 0.53 -14.42 21.04
C THR A 67 1.58 -14.79 22.09
N SER A 68 1.19 -15.48 23.16
CA SER A 68 2.14 -15.99 24.18
C SER A 68 3.28 -16.81 23.59
N ASP A 69 3.02 -17.60 22.57
CA ASP A 69 3.98 -18.51 21.94
C ASP A 69 4.74 -17.84 20.77
N HIS A 70 4.15 -16.82 20.15
CA HIS A 70 4.69 -16.08 19.01
C HIS A 70 4.61 -14.58 19.29
N GLN A 71 5.56 -14.08 20.05
CA GLN A 71 5.59 -12.69 20.53
C GLN A 71 6.17 -11.75 19.48
N PHE A 72 5.71 -10.53 19.42
CA PHE A 72 6.36 -9.50 18.62
C PHE A 72 7.70 -9.10 19.26
N THR A 73 8.79 -9.26 18.50
CA THR A 73 10.16 -8.96 18.93
C THR A 73 10.82 -7.87 18.10
N GLY A 74 10.08 -7.35 17.12
CA GLY A 74 10.55 -6.38 16.15
C GLY A 74 10.50 -4.93 16.62
N THR A 75 10.45 -4.03 15.64
CA THR A 75 10.31 -2.59 15.87
C THR A 75 9.11 -2.06 15.09
N LEU A 76 8.25 -1.29 15.75
CA LEU A 76 7.27 -0.42 15.10
C LEU A 76 7.61 1.03 15.43
N ASP A 77 8.02 1.79 14.40
CA ASP A 77 8.24 3.23 14.48
C ASP A 77 7.06 3.94 13.80
N GLY A 78 6.24 4.64 14.58
CA GLY A 78 5.13 5.43 14.06
C GLY A 78 5.56 6.67 13.27
N ASN A 79 6.84 7.08 13.37
CA ASN A 79 7.39 8.23 12.63
C ASN A 79 6.57 9.54 12.80
N GLY A 80 5.87 9.66 13.92
CA GLY A 80 4.97 10.79 14.22
C GLY A 80 3.56 10.65 13.63
N PHE A 81 3.23 9.53 13.00
CA PHE A 81 1.88 9.29 12.47
C PHE A 81 0.94 8.64 13.51
N THR A 82 -0.34 8.69 13.20
CA THR A 82 -1.43 8.26 14.06
C THR A 82 -2.16 7.06 13.50
N ILE A 83 -2.47 6.08 14.36
CA ILE A 83 -3.48 5.04 14.13
C ILE A 83 -4.76 5.48 14.86
N LYS A 84 -5.86 5.67 14.11
CA LYS A 84 -7.15 6.14 14.66
C LYS A 84 -8.20 5.03 14.63
N GLY A 85 -9.01 4.95 15.68
CA GLY A 85 -10.22 4.10 15.71
C GLY A 85 -9.97 2.64 16.08
N LEU A 86 -8.89 2.33 16.81
CA LEU A 86 -8.62 0.97 17.27
C LEU A 86 -9.76 0.43 18.14
N THR A 87 -10.43 -0.63 17.69
CA THR A 87 -11.46 -1.35 18.45
C THR A 87 -10.99 -2.78 18.70
N VAL A 88 -10.85 -3.19 19.97
CA VAL A 88 -10.33 -4.50 20.36
C VAL A 88 -11.17 -5.12 21.47
N GLY A 89 -11.56 -6.38 21.28
CA GLY A 89 -12.29 -7.16 22.27
C GLY A 89 -13.77 -6.78 22.37
N ASN A 90 -14.56 -7.70 22.86
CA ASN A 90 -16.02 -7.60 22.93
C ASN A 90 -16.57 -7.37 24.34
N GLY A 91 -15.68 -7.30 25.35
CA GLY A 91 -16.06 -7.14 26.77
C GLY A 91 -16.56 -8.42 27.43
N ALA A 92 -16.41 -9.59 26.81
CA ALA A 92 -16.78 -10.85 27.44
C ALA A 92 -15.90 -11.15 28.66
N ASN A 93 -16.50 -11.58 29.75
CA ASN A 93 -15.83 -11.91 31.02
C ASN A 93 -15.36 -13.38 30.98
N ASN A 94 -14.38 -13.66 30.11
CA ASN A 94 -13.76 -14.99 29.98
C ASN A 94 -12.38 -14.89 29.36
N ASP A 95 -11.60 -15.98 29.43
CA ASP A 95 -10.22 -16.03 28.97
C ASP A 95 -10.04 -15.82 27.47
N SER A 96 -11.04 -16.04 26.65
CA SER A 96 -10.96 -15.73 25.21
C SER A 96 -10.87 -14.23 24.92
N ASN A 97 -11.21 -13.41 25.92
CA ASN A 97 -11.11 -11.95 25.85
C ASN A 97 -9.92 -11.38 26.66
N ASN A 98 -8.93 -12.23 27.03
CA ASN A 98 -7.66 -11.80 27.61
C ASN A 98 -6.75 -11.18 26.54
N ASP A 99 -5.73 -10.47 26.98
CA ASP A 99 -4.62 -9.94 26.16
C ASP A 99 -5.07 -9.04 25.00
N LYS A 100 -5.99 -8.10 25.30
CA LYS A 100 -6.58 -7.20 24.30
C LYS A 100 -5.83 -5.88 24.21
N ALA A 101 -5.13 -5.69 23.09
CA ALA A 101 -4.44 -4.45 22.70
C ALA A 101 -4.11 -4.47 21.21
N PHE A 102 -3.43 -3.45 20.72
CA PHE A 102 -2.88 -3.48 19.35
C PHE A 102 -1.87 -4.64 19.20
N PHE A 103 -0.92 -4.77 20.14
CA PHE A 103 -0.09 -5.96 20.30
C PHE A 103 -0.57 -6.80 21.50
N GLY A 104 -0.81 -8.09 21.31
CA GLY A 104 -1.09 -9.01 22.40
C GLY A 104 0.14 -9.22 23.29
N PHE A 105 1.24 -9.65 22.68
CA PHE A 105 2.49 -9.94 23.38
C PHE A 105 3.70 -9.36 22.66
N THR A 106 4.57 -8.71 23.45
CA THR A 106 5.88 -8.26 22.95
C THR A 106 7.01 -8.75 23.84
N ASN A 107 8.18 -9.05 23.25
CA ASN A 107 9.37 -9.47 24.00
C ASN A 107 10.64 -8.91 23.36
N GLY A 108 11.31 -8.00 24.07
CA GLY A 108 12.48 -7.29 23.55
C GLY A 108 12.15 -6.34 22.38
N ALA A 109 10.88 -6.04 22.18
CA ALA A 109 10.39 -5.20 21.09
C ALA A 109 10.61 -3.70 21.34
N THR A 110 10.55 -2.92 20.27
CA THR A 110 10.52 -1.46 20.34
C THR A 110 9.27 -0.92 19.66
N VAL A 111 8.43 -0.19 20.39
CA VAL A 111 7.29 0.57 19.83
C VAL A 111 7.50 2.03 20.17
N LYS A 112 7.54 2.89 19.16
CA LYS A 112 7.89 4.29 19.39
C LYS A 112 7.29 5.26 18.40
N ASN A 113 7.28 6.55 18.80
CA ASN A 113 6.92 7.68 17.93
C ASN A 113 5.54 7.54 17.27
N ILE A 114 4.56 7.02 17.98
CA ILE A 114 3.23 6.67 17.44
C ILE A 114 2.12 7.24 18.31
N ALA A 115 1.03 7.67 17.68
CA ALA A 115 -0.22 7.98 18.38
C ALA A 115 -1.28 6.92 18.09
N PHE A 116 -2.07 6.56 19.11
CA PHE A 116 -3.32 5.83 18.96
C PHE A 116 -4.45 6.71 19.49
N THR A 117 -5.37 7.08 18.63
CA THR A 117 -6.47 7.99 19.00
C THR A 117 -7.84 7.36 18.82
N ASN A 118 -8.79 7.77 19.66
CA ASN A 118 -10.15 7.23 19.68
C ASN A 118 -10.19 5.71 19.81
N ALA A 119 -9.31 5.16 20.67
CA ALA A 119 -9.23 3.73 20.87
C ALA A 119 -10.33 3.25 21.84
N VAL A 120 -10.92 2.10 21.55
CA VAL A 120 -11.88 1.41 22.41
C VAL A 120 -11.42 -0.02 22.64
N VAL A 121 -10.93 -0.30 23.84
CA VAL A 121 -10.48 -1.64 24.22
C VAL A 121 -11.41 -2.22 25.29
N LYS A 122 -11.95 -3.42 25.04
CA LYS A 122 -12.86 -4.13 25.94
C LYS A 122 -12.35 -5.54 26.22
N GLY A 123 -11.32 -5.62 27.07
CA GLY A 123 -10.69 -6.89 27.45
C GLY A 123 -11.32 -7.54 28.69
N HIS A 124 -10.78 -8.70 29.06
CA HIS A 124 -11.00 -9.34 30.35
C HIS A 124 -9.79 -9.12 31.23
N ASN A 125 -8.70 -9.88 31.04
CA ASN A 125 -7.42 -9.65 31.71
C ASN A 125 -6.40 -9.08 30.72
N GLN A 126 -5.44 -8.29 31.19
CA GLN A 126 -4.38 -7.63 30.42
C GLN A 126 -4.93 -6.84 29.25
N ALA A 127 -5.54 -5.70 29.53
CA ALA A 127 -6.10 -4.83 28.51
C ALA A 127 -5.33 -3.50 28.42
N ALA A 128 -4.99 -3.08 27.20
CA ALA A 128 -4.34 -1.80 26.93
C ALA A 128 -4.58 -1.34 25.48
N ILE A 129 -4.22 -0.11 25.16
CA ILE A 129 -4.28 0.36 23.76
C ILE A 129 -3.09 -0.18 22.96
N VAL A 130 -1.86 -0.15 23.51
CA VAL A 130 -0.65 -0.45 22.75
C VAL A 130 -0.24 -1.90 22.90
N VAL A 131 0.00 -2.39 24.09
CA VAL A 131 0.48 -3.75 24.33
C VAL A 131 -0.25 -4.38 25.53
N ALA A 132 -0.83 -5.56 25.38
CA ALA A 132 -1.46 -6.24 26.50
C ALA A 132 -0.39 -6.77 27.48
N GLN A 133 0.64 -7.45 26.97
CA GLN A 133 1.78 -7.91 27.79
C GLN A 133 3.11 -7.52 27.16
N ALA A 134 3.80 -6.54 27.74
CA ALA A 134 5.12 -6.07 27.32
C ALA A 134 6.21 -6.69 28.18
N THR A 135 7.06 -7.55 27.59
CA THR A 135 8.19 -8.18 28.27
C THR A 135 9.49 -7.60 27.74
N SER A 136 10.38 -7.13 28.63
CA SER A 136 11.73 -6.64 28.27
C SER A 136 11.74 -5.68 27.06
N SER A 137 10.66 -4.95 26.87
CA SER A 137 10.36 -4.13 25.68
C SER A 137 10.54 -2.63 25.97
N THR A 138 10.74 -1.85 24.92
CA THR A 138 10.84 -0.39 24.99
C THR A 138 9.63 0.25 24.32
N LEU A 139 8.84 1.00 25.07
CA LEU A 139 7.68 1.76 24.61
C LEU A 139 7.98 3.24 24.85
N SER A 140 8.13 4.04 23.78
CA SER A 140 8.62 5.41 23.95
C SER A 140 7.99 6.40 22.97
N ASN A 141 7.78 7.64 23.43
CA ASN A 141 7.21 8.71 22.63
C ASN A 141 5.84 8.33 22.06
N ILE A 142 4.95 7.77 22.89
CA ILE A 142 3.64 7.28 22.49
C ILE A 142 2.56 8.19 23.06
N TYR A 143 1.60 8.58 22.22
CA TYR A 143 0.38 9.25 22.64
C TYR A 143 -0.81 8.32 22.50
N VAL A 144 -1.66 8.23 23.53
CA VAL A 144 -2.90 7.46 23.45
C VAL A 144 -4.10 8.27 23.93
N SER A 145 -5.22 8.12 23.22
CA SER A 145 -6.53 8.62 23.65
C SER A 145 -7.62 7.57 23.42
N GLY A 146 -8.58 7.47 24.31
CA GLY A 146 -9.65 6.50 24.23
C GLY A 146 -10.05 5.92 25.58
N VAL A 147 -10.63 4.72 25.55
CA VAL A 147 -11.10 4.01 26.75
C VAL A 147 -10.61 2.58 26.72
N VAL A 148 -10.01 2.16 27.82
CA VAL A 148 -9.68 0.76 28.08
C VAL A 148 -10.54 0.26 29.24
N THR A 149 -11.32 -0.80 28.99
CA THR A 149 -12.11 -1.48 30.01
C THR A 149 -11.63 -2.93 30.13
N GLY A 150 -11.63 -3.45 31.33
CA GLY A 150 -11.26 -4.84 31.60
C GLY A 150 -11.58 -5.23 33.03
N ARG A 151 -11.32 -6.47 33.39
CA ARG A 151 -11.47 -6.95 34.79
C ARG A 151 -10.18 -6.72 35.57
N ASP A 152 -9.06 -7.11 34.99
CA ASP A 152 -7.73 -7.14 35.63
C ASP A 152 -6.67 -6.53 34.73
N HIS A 153 -5.61 -5.98 35.34
CA HIS A 153 -4.41 -5.47 34.67
C HIS A 153 -4.75 -4.51 33.50
N VAL A 154 -5.51 -3.46 33.82
CA VAL A 154 -5.97 -2.48 32.85
C VAL A 154 -5.04 -1.27 32.82
N GLY A 155 -4.34 -1.07 31.73
CA GLY A 155 -3.48 0.10 31.52
C GLY A 155 -3.79 0.77 30.18
N THR A 156 -3.30 1.97 29.95
CA THR A 156 -3.56 2.64 28.66
C THR A 156 -2.45 2.35 27.63
N ILE A 157 -1.20 2.21 28.06
CA ILE A 157 -0.04 1.86 27.25
C ILE A 157 0.24 0.36 27.33
N ALA A 158 0.25 -0.21 28.52
CA ALA A 158 0.45 -1.65 28.72
C ALA A 158 -0.53 -2.21 29.75
N GLY A 159 -1.09 -3.40 29.51
CA GLY A 159 -1.79 -4.16 30.53
C GLY A 159 -0.79 -4.61 31.59
N ASP A 160 0.23 -5.35 31.17
CA ASP A 160 1.38 -5.77 31.96
C ASP A 160 2.68 -5.20 31.36
N ALA A 161 3.54 -4.67 32.26
CA ALA A 161 4.90 -4.28 31.93
C ALA A 161 5.88 -5.16 32.72
N ARG A 162 6.52 -6.12 32.07
CA ARG A 162 7.36 -7.14 32.68
C ARG A 162 8.81 -6.98 32.26
N GLY A 163 9.74 -7.07 33.20
CA GLY A 163 11.17 -7.09 32.95
C GLY A 163 11.85 -8.25 33.67
N THR A 164 13.09 -8.48 33.29
CA THR A 164 14.01 -9.33 34.05
C THR A 164 15.11 -8.47 34.70
N THR A 165 15.87 -9.03 35.67
CA THR A 165 16.93 -8.28 36.35
C THR A 165 17.97 -7.67 35.39
N GLY A 166 18.19 -8.27 34.24
CA GLY A 166 19.16 -7.80 33.24
C GLY A 166 18.55 -7.09 32.03
N ASN A 167 17.20 -7.18 31.83
CA ASN A 167 16.53 -6.60 30.67
C ASN A 167 15.13 -6.13 31.08
N ARG A 168 15.02 -4.85 31.42
CA ARG A 168 13.83 -4.24 31.98
C ARG A 168 12.89 -3.75 30.86
N THR A 169 11.59 -3.83 31.10
CA THR A 169 10.63 -3.09 30.25
C THR A 169 10.75 -1.60 30.58
N THR A 170 10.86 -0.78 29.53
CA THR A 170 10.96 0.68 29.66
C THR A 170 9.78 1.35 28.99
N ILE A 171 9.01 2.14 29.74
CA ILE A 171 7.93 2.99 29.23
C ILE A 171 8.31 4.43 29.53
N THR A 172 8.63 5.20 28.48
CA THR A 172 9.20 6.54 28.65
C THR A 172 8.64 7.54 27.66
N ASN A 173 8.50 8.79 28.09
CA ASN A 173 7.97 9.88 27.26
C ASN A 173 6.61 9.53 26.64
N CYS A 174 5.72 8.95 27.38
CA CYS A 174 4.38 8.62 26.90
C CYS A 174 3.34 9.58 27.48
N VAL A 175 2.34 9.91 26.70
CA VAL A 175 1.19 10.74 27.12
C VAL A 175 -0.09 9.93 26.95
N SER A 176 -0.88 9.83 28.00
CA SER A 176 -2.19 9.21 27.98
C SER A 176 -3.30 10.20 28.33
N THR A 177 -4.23 10.41 27.44
CA THR A 177 -5.54 11.00 27.73
C THR A 177 -6.63 9.93 27.76
N ALA A 178 -6.27 8.65 27.67
CA ALA A 178 -7.20 7.53 27.72
C ALA A 178 -7.56 7.18 29.16
N ALA A 179 -8.82 6.75 29.38
CA ALA A 179 -9.27 6.22 30.66
C ALA A 179 -8.90 4.73 30.79
N ALA A 180 -8.44 4.33 31.99
CA ALA A 180 -8.18 2.94 32.36
C ALA A 180 -9.23 2.48 33.40
N LEU A 181 -10.24 1.75 32.95
CA LEU A 181 -11.43 1.41 33.72
C LEU A 181 -11.47 -0.09 34.02
N SER A 182 -10.70 -0.52 35.03
CA SER A 182 -10.85 -1.88 35.59
C SER A 182 -12.14 -2.00 36.34
N THR A 183 -12.84 -3.13 36.16
CA THR A 183 -14.08 -3.46 36.89
C THR A 183 -13.79 -4.14 38.23
N GLU A 184 -12.63 -4.71 38.42
CA GLU A 184 -12.23 -5.39 39.64
C GLU A 184 -10.84 -4.98 40.13
N HIS A 185 -9.77 -5.51 39.51
CA HIS A 185 -8.41 -5.40 40.00
C HIS A 185 -7.58 -4.40 39.18
N GLN A 186 -6.39 -4.21 39.50
CA GLN A 186 -5.33 -3.35 38.99
C GLN A 186 -5.66 -2.45 37.78
N GLY A 187 -5.78 -1.16 38.02
CA GLY A 187 -5.94 -0.11 37.04
C GLY A 187 -4.85 0.92 37.11
N GLY A 188 -4.21 1.23 36.00
CA GLY A 188 -3.13 2.25 35.96
C GLY A 188 -3.26 3.17 34.77
N GLY A 189 -2.97 4.45 34.96
CA GLY A 189 -3.04 5.46 33.90
C GLY A 189 -2.06 5.20 32.74
N ILE A 190 -1.02 4.40 32.98
CA ILE A 190 -0.04 3.96 31.95
C ILE A 190 -0.03 2.43 31.88
N ALA A 191 0.15 1.73 33.02
CA ALA A 191 0.18 0.26 33.02
C ALA A 191 -0.67 -0.31 34.18
N GLY A 192 -1.38 -1.40 33.93
CA GLY A 192 -2.20 -2.05 34.95
C GLY A 192 -1.35 -2.76 36.01
N TRP A 193 -0.37 -3.53 35.59
CA TRP A 193 0.52 -4.29 36.43
C TRP A 193 1.97 -4.17 35.95
N THR A 194 2.94 -4.23 36.87
CA THR A 194 4.34 -4.11 36.51
C THR A 194 5.27 -4.92 37.41
N ASN A 195 6.39 -5.34 36.78
CA ASN A 195 7.51 -6.00 37.46
C ASN A 195 8.83 -5.65 36.77
N ASN A 196 9.88 -5.29 37.51
CA ASN A 196 11.22 -4.98 36.99
C ASN A 196 11.17 -4.01 35.78
N SER A 197 10.50 -2.89 35.90
CA SER A 197 10.27 -1.96 34.79
C SER A 197 10.78 -0.55 35.13
N ILE A 198 10.88 0.29 34.09
CA ILE A 198 11.24 1.71 34.23
C ILE A 198 10.12 2.54 33.63
N PHE A 199 9.52 3.41 34.41
CA PHE A 199 8.57 4.41 34.01
C PHE A 199 9.21 5.80 34.16
N SER A 200 9.43 6.51 33.06
CA SER A 200 10.07 7.82 33.14
C SER A 200 9.45 8.84 32.21
N TYR A 201 9.25 10.06 32.68
CA TYR A 201 8.71 11.16 31.92
C TYR A 201 7.35 10.86 31.27
N ASN A 202 6.51 10.03 31.88
CA ASN A 202 5.17 9.75 31.38
C ASN A 202 4.17 10.71 32.02
N ILE A 203 3.11 11.05 31.24
CA ILE A 203 2.03 11.90 31.73
C ILE A 203 0.71 11.20 31.51
N ALA A 204 -0.08 11.00 32.54
CA ALA A 204 -1.41 10.41 32.51
C ALA A 204 -2.49 11.42 32.92
N TYR A 205 -3.38 11.72 32.01
CA TYR A 205 -4.53 12.62 32.21
C TYR A 205 -5.87 11.87 32.34
N GLY A 206 -5.90 10.59 32.02
CA GLY A 206 -7.12 9.79 32.01
C GLY A 206 -7.60 9.36 33.39
N ALA A 207 -8.89 9.12 33.54
CA ALA A 207 -9.45 8.56 34.75
C ALA A 207 -9.01 7.10 34.97
N VAL A 208 -8.88 6.71 36.23
CA VAL A 208 -8.46 5.34 36.61
C VAL A 208 -9.46 4.72 37.58
N THR A 209 -9.87 3.47 37.32
CA THR A 209 -10.69 2.67 38.27
C THR A 209 -10.11 1.29 38.48
N ALA A 210 -10.15 0.79 39.72
CA ALA A 210 -9.88 -0.60 40.11
C ALA A 210 -10.52 -0.86 41.48
N PRO A 211 -11.82 -1.07 41.56
CA PRO A 211 -12.61 -0.98 42.83
C PRO A 211 -12.25 -2.03 43.87
N VAL A 212 -11.65 -3.15 43.50
CA VAL A 212 -11.31 -4.26 44.42
C VAL A 212 -9.84 -4.23 44.83
N ASN A 213 -8.95 -3.60 43.99
CA ASN A 213 -7.52 -3.62 44.27
C ASN A 213 -6.83 -2.31 43.85
N GLY A 214 -5.57 -2.34 43.42
CA GLY A 214 -4.73 -1.18 43.23
C GLY A 214 -5.16 -0.29 42.06
N ALA A 215 -5.42 0.99 42.29
CA ALA A 215 -5.65 2.04 41.34
C ALA A 215 -4.56 3.10 41.45
N GLY A 216 -3.76 3.30 40.45
CA GLY A 216 -2.70 4.29 40.41
C GLY A 216 -2.68 5.16 39.18
N GLY A 217 -2.29 6.41 39.34
CA GLY A 217 -2.27 7.37 38.24
C GLY A 217 -1.27 7.01 37.16
N ILE A 218 -0.23 6.24 37.46
CA ILE A 218 0.74 5.68 36.50
C ILE A 218 0.59 4.18 36.42
N THR A 219 0.72 3.44 37.54
CA THR A 219 0.56 1.99 37.55
C THR A 219 -0.41 1.50 38.60
N GLY A 220 -1.17 0.46 38.30
CA GLY A 220 -2.12 -0.12 39.23
C GLY A 220 -1.46 -0.91 40.34
N MET A 221 -0.49 -1.74 40.01
CA MET A 221 0.20 -2.62 40.97
C MET A 221 1.65 -2.92 40.54
N VAL A 222 2.50 -3.07 41.54
CA VAL A 222 3.87 -3.63 41.40
C VAL A 222 3.92 -5.01 42.05
N ASP A 223 4.55 -5.97 41.40
CA ASP A 223 4.76 -7.32 41.95
C ASP A 223 5.81 -7.38 43.02
N ASP A 224 5.71 -8.37 43.93
CA ASP A 224 6.45 -8.54 45.15
C ASP A 224 7.96 -8.59 45.05
N ASN A 225 8.49 -8.97 43.91
CA ASN A 225 9.95 -9.10 43.71
C ASN A 225 10.45 -8.13 42.59
N GLY A 226 9.61 -7.16 42.18
CA GLY A 226 9.94 -6.24 41.10
C GLY A 226 10.71 -5.02 41.59
N ASN A 227 11.86 -4.74 41.00
CA ASN A 227 12.55 -3.46 41.12
C ASN A 227 12.03 -2.52 40.01
N THR A 228 10.94 -1.82 40.32
CA THR A 228 10.38 -0.86 39.35
C THR A 228 10.78 0.55 39.71
N GLU A 229 11.20 1.35 38.71
CA GLU A 229 11.61 2.74 38.88
C GLU A 229 10.56 3.68 38.28
N TYR A 230 10.19 4.69 39.06
CA TYR A 230 9.30 5.77 38.67
C TYR A 230 10.06 7.10 38.72
N ILE A 231 10.37 7.69 37.59
CA ILE A 231 11.22 8.86 37.47
C ILE A 231 10.49 9.95 36.70
N ASN A 232 10.22 11.09 37.32
CA ASN A 232 9.67 12.27 36.69
C ASN A 232 8.34 12.02 35.96
N ASN A 233 7.51 11.11 36.46
CA ASN A 233 6.17 10.87 35.91
C ASN A 233 5.18 11.86 36.52
N ILE A 234 4.10 12.13 35.76
CA ILE A 234 3.05 13.05 36.18
C ILE A 234 1.70 12.39 36.05
N SER A 235 0.96 12.32 37.15
CA SER A 235 -0.44 11.94 37.15
C SER A 235 -1.32 13.16 37.31
N ALA A 236 -2.12 13.45 36.30
CA ALA A 236 -3.10 14.53 36.31
C ALA A 236 -4.51 14.00 36.00
N ALA A 237 -4.80 12.79 36.46
CA ALA A 237 -6.11 12.15 36.32
C ALA A 237 -7.21 12.97 36.99
N PRO A 238 -8.40 13.11 36.40
CA PRO A 238 -9.52 13.78 37.06
C PRO A 238 -9.99 13.04 38.30
N TYR A 239 -9.96 11.72 38.29
CA TYR A 239 -10.22 10.92 39.46
C TYR A 239 -9.46 9.58 39.40
N ILE A 240 -9.14 9.04 40.57
CA ILE A 240 -8.59 7.69 40.76
C ILE A 240 -9.48 6.97 41.78
N LYS A 241 -10.07 5.83 41.39
CA LYS A 241 -11.01 5.08 42.19
C LYS A 241 -10.51 3.65 42.44
N GLY A 242 -10.24 3.27 43.68
CA GLY A 242 -9.70 1.97 44.02
C GLY A 242 -10.07 1.53 45.41
N ASP A 243 -9.46 0.43 45.90
CA ASP A 243 -9.64 -0.07 47.23
C ASP A 243 -8.97 0.82 48.29
N ASN A 244 -9.37 0.67 49.54
CA ASN A 244 -8.82 1.44 50.66
C ASN A 244 -7.34 1.10 50.88
N GLY A 245 -6.48 2.12 50.94
CA GLY A 245 -5.03 1.96 51.09
C GLY A 245 -4.31 1.47 49.81
N LYS A 246 -5.03 1.41 48.69
CA LYS A 246 -4.50 0.98 47.40
C LYS A 246 -4.89 1.95 46.27
N THR A 247 -5.06 3.22 46.59
CA THR A 247 -5.48 4.27 45.67
C THR A 247 -4.55 5.46 45.79
N HIS A 248 -3.64 5.61 44.81
CA HIS A 248 -2.56 6.57 44.93
C HIS A 248 -2.31 7.33 43.64
N GLY A 249 -1.53 8.42 43.72
CA GLY A 249 -1.22 9.29 42.59
C GLY A 249 -0.33 8.64 41.55
N ILE A 250 0.64 7.84 41.95
CA ILE A 250 1.62 7.21 41.03
C ILE A 250 1.38 5.71 40.96
N ASN A 251 1.61 4.97 42.02
CA ASN A 251 1.46 3.52 42.08
C ASN A 251 0.34 3.11 43.03
N GLY A 252 -0.69 2.43 42.53
CA GLY A 252 -1.85 2.07 43.31
C GLY A 252 -1.57 1.10 44.45
N TRP A 253 -0.81 0.07 44.20
CA TRP A 253 -0.48 -0.91 45.23
C TRP A 253 0.88 -1.57 44.98
N CYS A 254 1.62 -1.71 46.06
CA CYS A 254 2.81 -2.49 46.11
C CYS A 254 2.57 -3.67 47.05
N ASN A 255 2.76 -4.89 46.58
CA ASN A 255 2.68 -6.07 47.42
C ASN A 255 3.93 -6.12 48.33
N THR A 256 3.96 -6.93 49.40
CA THR A 256 5.04 -6.97 50.37
C THR A 256 6.39 -7.23 49.73
N ASN A 257 7.41 -6.39 50.00
CA ASN A 257 8.82 -6.44 49.54
C ASN A 257 9.11 -5.83 48.14
N CYS A 258 8.31 -4.91 47.64
CA CYS A 258 8.72 -4.17 46.46
C CYS A 258 9.91 -3.26 46.73
N SER A 259 10.89 -3.30 45.82
CA SER A 259 11.97 -2.34 45.78
C SER A 259 11.68 -1.29 44.71
N ASN A 260 10.79 -0.35 45.01
CA ASN A 260 10.51 0.74 44.09
C ASN A 260 11.46 1.91 44.32
N THR A 261 11.93 2.51 43.24
CA THR A 261 12.62 3.79 43.27
C THR A 261 11.70 4.87 42.73
N ASP A 262 11.26 5.75 43.63
CA ASP A 262 10.42 6.90 43.29
C ASP A 262 11.25 8.16 43.29
N LYS A 263 11.33 8.86 42.15
CA LYS A 263 12.12 10.08 42.05
C LYS A 263 11.33 11.16 41.31
N ASP A 264 11.10 12.28 41.97
CA ASP A 264 10.58 13.54 41.46
C ASP A 264 9.25 13.36 40.67
N ASN A 265 8.41 12.36 41.04
CA ASN A 265 7.10 12.20 40.43
C ASN A 265 6.11 13.25 40.96
N LEU A 266 5.17 13.69 40.11
CA LEU A 266 4.15 14.68 40.46
C LEU A 266 2.74 14.09 40.37
N SER A 267 1.85 14.55 41.25
CA SER A 267 0.41 14.33 41.13
C SER A 267 -0.35 15.65 41.23
N TRP A 268 -1.46 15.75 40.50
CA TRP A 268 -2.27 16.94 40.44
C TRP A 268 -3.11 17.12 41.70
N ALA A 269 -3.06 18.30 42.29
CA ALA A 269 -3.85 18.67 43.49
C ALA A 269 -5.36 18.63 43.25
N GLY A 270 -5.82 18.70 42.01
CA GLY A 270 -7.21 18.62 41.61
C GLY A 270 -7.77 17.18 41.49
N THR A 271 -6.91 16.16 41.50
CA THR A 271 -7.34 14.76 41.42
C THR A 271 -8.26 14.37 42.57
N GLU A 272 -9.40 13.78 42.23
CA GLU A 272 -10.32 13.22 43.21
C GLU A 272 -9.99 11.73 43.47
N TYR A 273 -9.76 11.39 44.73
CA TYR A 273 -9.43 10.02 45.12
C TYR A 273 -10.63 9.38 45.83
N TYR A 274 -11.01 8.20 45.42
CA TYR A 274 -12.11 7.41 45.98
C TYR A 274 -11.58 6.10 46.57
N PRO A 275 -10.90 6.14 47.71
CA PRO A 275 -10.44 4.95 48.39
C PRO A 275 -11.60 4.18 48.99
N GLY A 276 -11.72 2.89 48.69
CA GLY A 276 -12.82 2.03 49.17
C GLY A 276 -13.90 1.80 48.11
N GLY A 277 -13.54 1.82 46.82
CA GLY A 277 -14.32 1.30 45.72
C GLY A 277 -15.60 2.04 45.37
N ASN A 278 -16.61 1.94 46.22
CA ASN A 278 -17.94 2.50 46.00
C ASN A 278 -18.30 3.67 46.94
N LYS A 279 -17.34 4.22 47.69
CA LYS A 279 -17.58 5.40 48.54
C LYS A 279 -17.92 6.60 47.63
N LYS A 280 -18.98 7.31 47.98
CA LYS A 280 -19.46 8.49 47.25
C LYS A 280 -18.71 9.78 47.56
N GLU A 281 -17.79 9.79 48.51
CA GLU A 281 -17.07 10.98 48.95
C GLU A 281 -15.61 10.91 48.44
N ALA A 282 -15.27 11.85 47.60
CA ALA A 282 -13.89 12.06 47.13
C ALA A 282 -13.04 12.63 48.25
N THR A 283 -11.81 12.15 48.36
CA THR A 283 -10.78 12.76 49.23
C THR A 283 -9.71 13.42 48.35
N LYS A 284 -9.14 14.52 48.82
CA LYS A 284 -7.96 15.10 48.20
C LYS A 284 -6.74 14.65 48.98
N ILE A 285 -5.71 14.22 48.26
CA ILE A 285 -4.44 13.86 48.89
C ILE A 285 -3.66 15.14 49.14
N THR A 286 -3.15 15.29 50.35
CA THR A 286 -2.26 16.39 50.75
C THR A 286 -0.88 15.90 51.12
N ASP A 287 -0.61 14.59 50.92
CA ASP A 287 0.63 13.95 51.33
C ASP A 287 1.64 13.88 50.15
N ASP A 288 2.86 14.26 50.38
CA ASP A 288 3.98 14.22 49.45
C ASP A 288 4.76 12.87 49.52
N SER A 289 4.12 11.78 49.92
CA SER A 289 4.81 10.47 50.01
C SER A 289 5.12 9.91 48.60
N GLY A 290 6.19 9.12 48.49
CA GLY A 290 6.72 8.63 47.20
C GLY A 290 5.67 7.98 46.28
N ILE A 291 4.78 7.13 46.80
CA ILE A 291 3.74 6.44 46.02
C ILE A 291 2.65 7.36 45.50
N HIS A 292 2.47 8.53 46.11
CA HIS A 292 1.52 9.55 45.61
C HIS A 292 2.18 10.49 44.60
N GLY A 293 3.48 10.67 44.64
CA GLY A 293 4.18 11.76 44.03
C GLY A 293 3.89 13.11 44.72
N LYS A 294 4.71 14.11 44.43
CA LYS A 294 4.54 15.46 45.00
C LYS A 294 3.26 16.09 44.48
N VAL A 295 2.37 16.48 45.40
CA VAL A 295 1.14 17.17 45.05
C VAL A 295 1.42 18.54 44.47
N THR A 296 0.96 18.81 43.28
CA THR A 296 1.31 19.98 42.44
C THR A 296 0.05 20.70 41.98
N SER A 297 0.06 22.04 42.04
CA SER A 297 -1.09 22.87 41.63
C SER A 297 -1.32 22.83 40.12
N THR A 298 -2.53 23.20 39.68
CA THR A 298 -2.85 23.39 38.26
C THR A 298 -1.94 24.43 37.60
N GLU A 299 -1.68 25.53 38.30
CA GLU A 299 -0.84 26.63 37.84
C GLU A 299 0.61 26.15 37.62
N ASP A 300 1.14 25.37 38.57
CA ASP A 300 2.51 24.85 38.48
C ASP A 300 2.64 23.79 37.39
N LEU A 301 1.63 22.93 37.18
CA LEU A 301 1.59 21.97 36.08
C LEU A 301 1.39 22.62 34.69
N LYS A 302 1.18 23.93 34.63
CA LYS A 302 1.15 24.70 33.37
C LYS A 302 2.39 25.56 33.14
N LYS A 303 3.39 25.52 34.05
CA LYS A 303 4.64 26.26 33.94
C LYS A 303 5.70 25.44 33.21
N VAL A 304 6.36 26.02 32.25
CA VAL A 304 7.53 25.40 31.56
C VAL A 304 8.61 25.01 32.57
N ALA A 305 8.83 25.87 33.58
CA ALA A 305 9.84 25.63 34.61
C ALA A 305 9.65 24.33 35.39
N THR A 306 8.43 23.86 35.58
CA THR A 306 8.12 22.59 36.25
C THR A 306 8.71 21.42 35.48
N TYR A 307 8.50 21.38 34.15
CA TYR A 307 8.95 20.29 33.28
C TYR A 307 10.46 20.35 33.03
N THR A 308 11.01 21.54 32.78
CA THR A 308 12.45 21.69 32.61
C THR A 308 13.20 21.38 33.91
N GLY A 309 12.62 21.70 35.06
CA GLY A 309 13.16 21.35 36.39
C GLY A 309 13.19 19.83 36.63
N LEU A 310 12.26 19.09 36.09
CA LEU A 310 12.21 17.63 36.08
C LEU A 310 13.12 17.01 34.99
N GLY A 311 13.68 17.81 34.08
CA GLY A 311 14.51 17.31 32.98
C GLY A 311 13.78 16.82 31.75
N PHE A 312 12.55 17.26 31.51
CA PHE A 312 11.85 16.99 30.24
C PHE A 312 12.61 17.62 29.08
N ASN A 313 13.03 16.81 28.14
CA ASN A 313 13.85 17.24 27.01
C ASN A 313 13.01 17.97 25.97
N THR A 314 13.40 19.19 25.62
CA THR A 314 12.68 20.03 24.65
C THR A 314 12.78 19.53 23.21
N ASP A 315 13.68 18.62 22.88
CA ASP A 315 13.69 17.95 21.56
C ASP A 315 12.52 16.97 21.42
N THR A 316 12.11 16.35 22.52
CA THR A 316 10.98 15.40 22.60
C THR A 316 9.67 16.12 22.92
N TRP A 317 9.73 17.09 23.86
CA TRP A 317 8.55 17.75 24.42
C TRP A 317 8.34 19.17 23.89
N ALA A 318 7.13 19.47 23.49
CA ALA A 318 6.69 20.85 23.28
C ALA A 318 6.15 21.41 24.61
N LEU A 319 6.89 22.35 25.20
CA LEU A 319 6.58 23.01 26.46
C LEU A 319 6.24 24.48 26.18
N GLU A 320 5.05 24.91 26.56
CA GLU A 320 4.53 26.26 26.37
C GLU A 320 3.87 26.74 27.66
N GLU A 321 4.14 28.01 28.07
CA GLU A 321 3.53 28.59 29.28
C GLU A 321 2.00 28.59 29.20
N GLY A 322 1.36 28.19 30.28
CA GLY A 322 -0.11 28.13 30.35
C GLY A 322 -0.74 26.93 29.67
N LYS A 323 0.07 26.05 29.04
CA LYS A 323 -0.43 24.86 28.34
C LYS A 323 0.12 23.58 28.96
N SER A 324 -0.59 22.48 28.70
CA SER A 324 -0.10 21.14 29.01
C SER A 324 1.02 20.73 28.07
N PRO A 325 2.04 20.01 28.54
CA PRO A 325 3.09 19.48 27.69
C PRO A 325 2.55 18.43 26.74
N ARG A 326 3.10 18.40 25.56
CA ARG A 326 2.78 17.40 24.54
C ARG A 326 4.07 16.89 23.88
N LEU A 327 4.00 15.71 23.30
CA LEU A 327 5.09 15.22 22.47
C LEU A 327 5.13 16.08 21.18
N ARG A 328 6.32 16.59 20.85
CA ARG A 328 6.52 17.54 19.76
C ARG A 328 6.04 17.05 18.39
N GLN A 329 6.13 15.75 18.19
CA GLN A 329 5.70 15.09 16.96
C GLN A 329 4.18 15.02 16.77
N PHE A 330 3.38 15.25 17.83
CA PHE A 330 1.92 15.28 17.76
C PHE A 330 1.43 16.71 18.01
N SER A 331 0.50 17.16 17.17
CA SER A 331 0.06 18.55 17.17
C SER A 331 -0.74 18.93 18.41
N GLU A 332 -1.54 18.01 18.93
CA GLU A 332 -2.48 18.27 20.03
C GLU A 332 -2.64 17.02 20.91
N ILE A 333 -3.03 17.26 22.17
CA ILE A 333 -3.55 16.25 23.07
C ILE A 333 -5.02 16.59 23.35
N SER A 334 -5.93 15.70 23.03
CA SER A 334 -7.36 15.91 23.19
C SER A 334 -8.02 14.74 23.92
N ASP A 335 -9.22 15.00 24.45
CA ASP A 335 -10.13 13.96 24.89
C ASP A 335 -10.47 13.03 23.71
N ALA A 336 -10.99 11.85 24.00
CA ALA A 336 -11.57 10.95 23.03
C ALA A 336 -13.06 10.77 23.31
N VAL A 337 -13.84 10.66 22.23
CA VAL A 337 -15.27 10.41 22.32
C VAL A 337 -15.60 9.08 21.66
N SER A 338 -16.21 8.18 22.41
CA SER A 338 -16.81 6.95 21.89
C SER A 338 -18.23 7.23 21.47
N ILE A 339 -18.59 6.89 20.24
CA ILE A 339 -19.86 7.21 19.61
C ILE A 339 -20.51 5.93 19.10
N SER A 340 -21.82 5.78 19.36
CA SER A 340 -22.62 4.70 18.80
C SER A 340 -24.03 5.19 18.48
N GLY A 341 -24.69 4.50 17.55
CA GLY A 341 -26.03 4.84 17.10
C GLY A 341 -26.11 6.02 16.14
N LEU A 342 -24.95 6.47 15.57
CA LEU A 342 -24.92 7.55 14.57
C LEU A 342 -24.77 6.93 13.17
N PRO A 343 -25.83 6.83 12.36
CA PRO A 343 -25.74 6.32 11.00
C PRO A 343 -25.33 7.42 10.02
N ASP A 344 -24.75 7.04 8.88
CA ASP A 344 -24.40 7.96 7.81
C ASP A 344 -25.65 8.47 7.04
N ILE A 345 -26.75 7.73 7.12
CA ILE A 345 -28.00 8.03 6.42
C ILE A 345 -29.16 7.96 7.39
N ILE A 346 -30.03 8.98 7.38
CA ILE A 346 -31.26 9.03 8.16
C ILE A 346 -32.42 9.38 7.21
N THR A 347 -33.47 8.55 7.16
CA THR A 347 -34.64 8.81 6.33
C THR A 347 -35.44 10.01 6.85
N LYS A 348 -35.95 10.86 5.99
CA LYS A 348 -36.76 12.03 6.37
C LYS A 348 -37.91 11.66 7.30
N GLY A 349 -38.01 12.39 8.41
CA GLY A 349 -38.99 12.14 9.51
C GLY A 349 -38.50 11.14 10.55
N GLN A 350 -37.46 10.37 10.29
CA GLN A 350 -36.86 9.44 11.24
C GLN A 350 -36.16 10.18 12.36
N THR A 351 -36.21 9.59 13.56
CA THR A 351 -35.47 10.04 14.73
C THR A 351 -34.48 8.98 15.15
N VAL A 352 -33.27 9.40 15.47
CA VAL A 352 -32.14 8.55 15.88
C VAL A 352 -31.59 9.08 17.20
N THR A 353 -31.31 8.17 18.15
CA THR A 353 -30.65 8.52 19.41
C THR A 353 -29.18 8.14 19.31
N VAL A 354 -28.30 9.10 19.51
CA VAL A 354 -26.85 8.92 19.50
C VAL A 354 -26.37 8.75 20.93
N THR A 355 -25.56 7.74 21.17
CA THR A 355 -24.86 7.59 22.43
C THR A 355 -23.41 8.04 22.26
N ALA A 356 -23.01 9.05 23.01
CA ALA A 356 -21.65 9.55 23.00
C ALA A 356 -21.11 9.68 24.42
N THR A 357 -19.91 9.19 24.67
CA THR A 357 -19.23 9.25 25.97
C THR A 357 -17.81 9.77 25.82
N SER A 358 -17.41 10.66 26.70
CA SER A 358 -16.05 11.18 26.79
C SER A 358 -15.18 10.21 27.59
N ALA A 359 -13.97 9.94 27.10
CA ALA A 359 -12.97 9.15 27.83
C ALA A 359 -12.59 9.80 29.17
N LEU A 360 -12.62 11.13 29.24
CA LEU A 360 -12.32 11.91 30.43
C LEU A 360 -13.59 12.27 31.26
N ASN A 361 -14.73 11.61 30.97
CA ASN A 361 -16.02 11.82 31.66
C ASN A 361 -16.52 13.28 31.62
N ARG A 362 -16.35 13.94 30.49
CA ARG A 362 -16.78 15.33 30.28
C ARG A 362 -18.16 15.39 29.62
N HIS A 363 -18.81 16.54 29.78
CA HIS A 363 -20.06 16.78 29.10
C HIS A 363 -19.89 16.77 27.57
N ILE A 364 -20.83 16.08 26.89
CA ILE A 364 -20.85 15.99 25.42
C ILE A 364 -21.92 16.93 24.88
N THR A 365 -21.57 17.67 23.85
CA THR A 365 -22.48 18.50 23.08
C THR A 365 -22.58 17.95 21.66
N ILE A 366 -23.79 17.76 21.16
CA ILE A 366 -24.08 17.37 19.78
C ILE A 366 -24.71 18.56 19.06
N THR A 367 -24.16 18.97 17.93
CA THR A 367 -24.66 20.10 17.15
C THR A 367 -24.80 19.75 15.67
N SER A 368 -25.71 20.42 15.00
CA SER A 368 -25.97 20.29 13.57
C SER A 368 -25.58 21.56 12.86
N SER A 369 -24.84 21.42 11.75
CA SER A 369 -24.49 22.56 10.88
C SER A 369 -25.70 23.16 10.16
N ASN A 370 -26.78 22.37 10.01
CA ASN A 370 -28.04 22.82 9.41
C ASN A 370 -29.25 22.15 10.07
N ARG A 371 -29.83 22.83 11.04
CA ARG A 371 -31.01 22.33 11.77
C ARG A 371 -32.28 22.20 10.92
N ASN A 372 -32.32 22.80 9.74
CA ASN A 372 -33.43 22.61 8.79
C ASN A 372 -33.34 21.24 8.10
N ILE A 373 -32.16 20.63 8.03
CA ILE A 373 -31.97 19.29 7.48
C ILE A 373 -32.04 18.27 8.61
N ILE A 374 -31.24 18.46 9.66
CA ILE A 374 -31.26 17.59 10.85
C ILE A 374 -31.33 18.49 12.09
N SER A 375 -32.43 18.39 12.82
CA SER A 375 -32.58 19.02 14.14
C SER A 375 -31.96 18.15 15.21
N VAL A 376 -31.40 18.80 16.25
CA VAL A 376 -30.77 18.13 17.39
C VAL A 376 -31.42 18.62 18.68
N ASP A 377 -31.88 17.65 19.50
CA ASP A 377 -32.39 17.88 20.86
C ASP A 377 -31.70 16.92 21.82
N GLY A 378 -30.74 17.46 22.62
CA GLY A 378 -29.87 16.65 23.44
C GLY A 378 -29.02 15.68 22.60
N ASN A 379 -29.28 14.40 22.78
CA ASN A 379 -28.61 13.32 22.00
C ASN A 379 -29.52 12.71 20.91
N THR A 380 -30.63 13.34 20.61
CA THR A 380 -31.59 12.89 19.62
C THR A 380 -31.48 13.72 18.36
N LEU A 381 -31.27 13.08 17.21
CA LEU A 381 -31.25 13.67 15.88
C LEU A 381 -32.55 13.35 15.17
N LYS A 382 -33.19 14.33 14.52
CA LYS A 382 -34.35 14.13 13.67
C LYS A 382 -34.13 14.70 12.29
N ALA A 383 -34.38 13.90 11.27
CA ALA A 383 -34.30 14.32 9.88
C ALA A 383 -35.54 15.12 9.47
N GLU A 384 -35.36 16.42 9.28
CA GLU A 384 -36.47 17.36 8.97
C GLU A 384 -36.66 17.56 7.47
N ASN A 385 -35.55 17.70 6.72
CA ASN A 385 -35.59 17.88 5.27
C ASN A 385 -34.44 17.15 4.58
N TYR A 386 -34.58 16.98 3.28
CA TYR A 386 -33.57 16.33 2.42
C TYR A 386 -32.28 17.15 2.36
N GLY A 387 -31.16 16.48 2.17
CA GLY A 387 -29.86 17.09 2.02
C GLY A 387 -28.77 16.48 2.91
N THR A 388 -27.59 17.10 2.88
CA THR A 388 -26.45 16.67 3.68
C THR A 388 -26.16 17.66 4.77
N CYS A 389 -25.82 17.17 5.94
CA CYS A 389 -25.57 17.97 7.14
C CYS A 389 -24.36 17.44 7.90
N GLU A 390 -23.50 18.34 8.39
CA GLU A 390 -22.42 17.97 9.30
C GLU A 390 -22.97 17.97 10.74
N ILE A 391 -22.78 16.84 11.44
CA ILE A 391 -23.03 16.71 12.88
C ILE A 391 -21.70 16.76 13.58
N THR A 392 -21.57 17.69 14.53
CA THR A 392 -20.40 17.83 15.37
C THR A 392 -20.70 17.29 16.75
N ILE A 393 -19.88 16.36 17.24
CA ILE A 393 -19.92 15.79 18.58
C ILE A 393 -18.66 16.23 19.31
N ALA A 394 -18.82 17.06 20.33
CA ALA A 394 -17.71 17.65 21.04
C ALA A 394 -17.80 17.43 22.54
N SER A 395 -16.68 17.19 23.22
CA SER A 395 -16.57 17.21 24.67
C SER A 395 -16.04 18.56 25.17
N GLU A 396 -16.40 18.92 26.39
CA GLU A 396 -15.92 20.14 27.03
C GLU A 396 -14.39 20.14 27.17
N LYS A 397 -13.79 21.35 27.06
CA LYS A 397 -12.39 21.57 27.37
C LYS A 397 -12.14 21.37 28.87
N GLY A 398 -11.08 20.65 29.21
CA GLY A 398 -10.65 20.52 30.60
C GLY A 398 -9.45 21.37 30.96
N GLU A 399 -8.93 21.17 32.15
CA GLU A 399 -7.80 21.94 32.68
C GLU A 399 -6.49 21.68 31.90
N PHE A 400 -6.25 20.44 31.48
CA PHE A 400 -4.99 20.02 30.85
C PHE A 400 -5.14 19.52 29.43
N VAL A 401 -6.31 19.06 29.06
CA VAL A 401 -6.55 18.37 27.80
C VAL A 401 -7.70 19.05 27.08
N ASP A 402 -7.54 19.35 25.80
CA ASP A 402 -8.58 19.96 25.00
C ASP A 402 -9.77 18.99 24.84
N GLY A 403 -10.95 19.53 24.54
CA GLY A 403 -12.13 18.72 24.24
C GLY A 403 -11.98 18.02 22.90
N ALA A 404 -12.59 16.86 22.75
CA ALA A 404 -12.76 16.21 21.46
C ALA A 404 -13.70 17.06 20.57
N ASN A 405 -13.50 17.00 19.26
CA ASN A 405 -14.34 17.68 18.28
C ASN A 405 -14.42 16.80 17.01
N GLU A 406 -15.32 15.83 17.02
CA GLU A 406 -15.51 14.89 15.94
C GLU A 406 -16.65 15.35 15.04
N LYS A 407 -16.45 15.23 13.72
CA LYS A 407 -17.37 15.68 12.68
C LYS A 407 -17.80 14.53 11.80
N PHE A 408 -19.09 14.42 11.56
CA PHE A 408 -19.72 13.36 10.78
C PHE A 408 -20.64 13.98 9.74
N THR A 409 -20.54 13.53 8.51
CA THR A 409 -21.46 13.91 7.45
C THR A 409 -22.63 12.95 7.43
N ILE A 410 -23.84 13.45 7.68
CA ILE A 410 -25.07 12.66 7.61
C ILE A 410 -25.91 13.13 6.43
N THR A 411 -26.47 12.18 5.71
CA THR A 411 -27.33 12.45 4.57
C THR A 411 -28.77 12.07 4.89
N VAL A 412 -29.70 12.99 4.59
CA VAL A 412 -31.14 12.69 4.51
C VAL A 412 -31.45 12.50 3.03
N PRO A 413 -31.62 11.24 2.58
CA PRO A 413 -31.70 10.94 1.16
C PRO A 413 -32.99 11.42 0.54
N GLU A 414 -32.88 11.97 -0.65
CA GLU A 414 -34.02 12.33 -1.50
C GLU A 414 -34.16 11.35 -2.67
N LEU A 415 -35.37 11.23 -3.18
CA LEU A 415 -35.65 10.52 -4.43
C LEU A 415 -36.59 11.36 -5.29
N GLN A 416 -36.18 11.63 -6.52
CA GLN A 416 -36.96 12.28 -7.55
C GLN A 416 -36.77 11.54 -8.88
N VAL A 417 -37.79 11.43 -9.68
CA VAL A 417 -37.72 10.79 -11.00
C VAL A 417 -38.35 11.63 -12.08
N THR A 418 -37.76 11.54 -13.27
CA THR A 418 -38.33 12.04 -14.51
C THR A 418 -38.56 10.84 -15.42
N TYR A 419 -39.77 10.70 -15.95
CA TYR A 419 -40.18 9.51 -16.70
C TYR A 419 -41.03 9.84 -17.93
N HIS A 420 -41.09 8.91 -18.85
CA HIS A 420 -41.96 8.91 -20.04
C HIS A 420 -42.83 7.67 -20.04
N ILE A 421 -44.05 7.85 -20.54
CA ILE A 421 -44.99 6.75 -20.78
C ILE A 421 -45.21 6.63 -22.29
N GLY A 422 -44.64 5.58 -22.91
CA GLY A 422 -44.53 5.48 -24.34
C GLY A 422 -43.33 6.27 -24.91
N ASP A 423 -42.94 5.94 -26.13
CA ASP A 423 -41.68 6.42 -26.69
C ASP A 423 -41.72 7.92 -27.10
N ASP A 424 -42.95 8.45 -27.40
CA ASP A 424 -43.16 9.83 -27.88
C ASP A 424 -43.83 10.75 -26.83
N SER A 425 -43.97 10.34 -25.59
CA SER A 425 -44.62 11.15 -24.55
C SER A 425 -43.70 12.28 -24.05
N GLU A 426 -44.30 13.36 -23.55
CA GLU A 426 -43.55 14.36 -22.81
C GLU A 426 -42.98 13.82 -21.48
N ALA A 427 -41.85 14.36 -21.05
CA ALA A 427 -41.25 13.99 -19.78
C ALA A 427 -42.09 14.51 -18.60
N VAL A 428 -42.34 13.64 -17.65
CA VAL A 428 -43.05 13.98 -16.40
C VAL A 428 -42.06 13.88 -15.21
N THR A 429 -41.91 14.95 -14.48
CA THR A 429 -41.09 14.94 -13.23
C THR A 429 -41.99 14.77 -11.99
N SER A 430 -41.67 13.83 -11.14
CA SER A 430 -42.38 13.61 -9.86
C SER A 430 -41.99 14.69 -8.85
N GLY A 431 -42.78 14.77 -7.78
CA GLY A 431 -42.34 15.47 -6.54
C GLY A 431 -41.16 14.77 -5.88
N VAL A 432 -40.48 15.48 -4.97
CA VAL A 432 -39.38 14.91 -4.19
C VAL A 432 -39.93 14.07 -3.04
N SER A 433 -39.39 12.86 -2.84
CA SER A 433 -39.78 11.95 -1.76
C SER A 433 -38.54 11.29 -1.13
N THR A 434 -38.73 10.35 -0.21
CA THR A 434 -37.68 9.55 0.40
C THR A 434 -37.27 8.37 -0.49
N GLU A 435 -36.09 7.81 -0.30
CA GLU A 435 -35.72 6.51 -0.87
C GLU A 435 -36.78 5.44 -0.46
N GLY A 436 -37.03 4.45 -1.29
CA GLY A 436 -38.08 3.44 -1.13
C GLY A 436 -39.44 3.88 -1.65
N SER A 437 -39.60 5.09 -2.16
CA SER A 437 -40.85 5.65 -2.63
C SER A 437 -41.07 5.55 -4.12
N LEU A 438 -40.23 4.92 -4.91
CA LEU A 438 -40.31 4.89 -6.38
C LEU A 438 -41.69 4.41 -6.85
N ALA A 439 -42.22 3.31 -6.28
CA ALA A 439 -43.53 2.79 -6.61
C ALA A 439 -44.64 3.79 -6.29
N THR A 440 -44.55 4.52 -5.19
CA THR A 440 -45.51 5.54 -4.75
C THR A 440 -45.44 6.78 -5.65
N LEU A 441 -44.25 7.22 -6.04
CA LEU A 441 -44.05 8.36 -6.94
C LEU A 441 -44.64 8.13 -8.33
N LEU A 442 -44.56 6.90 -8.83
CA LEU A 442 -45.06 6.51 -10.14
C LEU A 442 -46.53 6.08 -10.09
N GLY A 443 -47.06 5.61 -8.94
CA GLY A 443 -48.41 5.18 -8.74
C GLY A 443 -48.83 4.07 -9.71
N ASP A 444 -49.99 4.26 -10.37
CA ASP A 444 -50.52 3.33 -11.37
C ASP A 444 -49.71 3.25 -12.67
N LYS A 445 -48.72 4.11 -12.84
CA LYS A 445 -47.92 4.24 -14.06
C LYS A 445 -46.69 3.34 -14.07
N VAL A 446 -46.32 2.75 -12.90
CA VAL A 446 -45.09 1.93 -12.71
C VAL A 446 -44.85 0.98 -13.89
N MET A 447 -45.88 0.26 -14.36
CA MET A 447 -45.72 -0.77 -15.39
C MET A 447 -45.70 -0.20 -16.82
N ASN A 448 -46.05 1.06 -17.00
CA ASN A 448 -46.20 1.71 -18.31
C ASN A 448 -45.04 2.67 -18.67
N VAL A 449 -44.15 2.94 -17.71
CA VAL A 449 -42.99 3.79 -17.93
C VAL A 449 -42.03 3.11 -18.90
N THR A 450 -41.61 3.83 -19.94
CA THR A 450 -40.69 3.33 -20.98
C THR A 450 -39.30 3.87 -20.79
N GLN A 451 -39.15 5.11 -20.25
CA GLN A 451 -37.89 5.74 -19.96
C GLN A 451 -37.95 6.35 -18.56
N LEU A 452 -36.88 6.18 -17.79
CA LEU A 452 -36.77 6.66 -16.40
C LEU A 452 -35.41 7.28 -16.13
N SER A 453 -35.40 8.50 -15.64
CA SER A 453 -34.20 9.12 -15.03
C SER A 453 -34.38 9.24 -13.53
N VAL A 454 -33.39 8.78 -12.77
CA VAL A 454 -33.42 8.77 -11.33
C VAL A 454 -32.42 9.79 -10.77
N LYS A 455 -32.92 10.65 -9.87
CA LYS A 455 -32.10 11.57 -9.10
C LYS A 455 -32.24 11.27 -7.63
N GLY A 456 -31.11 11.08 -6.94
CA GLY A 456 -31.05 10.86 -5.50
C GLY A 456 -30.85 9.39 -5.13
N TYR A 457 -31.42 8.96 -4.02
CA TYR A 457 -31.07 7.70 -3.37
C TYR A 457 -32.06 6.59 -3.66
N LEU A 458 -31.55 5.42 -4.01
CA LEU A 458 -32.31 4.20 -4.26
C LEU A 458 -31.99 3.16 -3.17
N ASN A 459 -33.02 2.66 -2.49
CA ASN A 459 -32.90 1.55 -1.57
C ASN A 459 -33.43 0.24 -2.17
N ASP A 460 -33.44 -0.84 -1.40
CA ASP A 460 -33.87 -2.17 -1.87
C ASP A 460 -35.32 -2.19 -2.41
N ALA A 461 -36.24 -1.39 -1.86
CA ALA A 461 -37.62 -1.33 -2.33
C ALA A 461 -37.70 -0.68 -3.72
N ASP A 462 -36.89 0.36 -3.96
CA ASP A 462 -36.82 1.00 -5.26
C ASP A 462 -36.17 0.06 -6.30
N ILE A 463 -35.13 -0.69 -5.90
CA ILE A 463 -34.47 -1.68 -6.75
C ILE A 463 -35.49 -2.75 -7.20
N ILE A 464 -36.28 -3.30 -6.30
CA ILE A 464 -37.33 -4.25 -6.63
C ILE A 464 -38.35 -3.64 -7.64
N THR A 465 -38.69 -2.38 -7.46
CA THR A 465 -39.57 -1.66 -8.36
C THR A 465 -38.94 -1.51 -9.77
N LEU A 466 -37.66 -1.12 -9.83
CA LEU A 466 -36.92 -1.02 -11.07
C LEU A 466 -36.82 -2.38 -11.82
N GLN A 467 -36.57 -3.47 -11.08
CA GLN A 467 -36.54 -4.82 -11.63
C GLN A 467 -37.91 -5.21 -12.25
N LYS A 468 -39.01 -4.92 -11.60
CA LYS A 468 -40.34 -5.14 -12.16
C LYS A 468 -40.58 -4.32 -13.45
N MET A 469 -40.22 -3.04 -13.39
CA MET A 469 -40.37 -2.13 -14.54
C MET A 469 -39.54 -2.62 -15.75
N ALA A 470 -38.31 -3.13 -15.49
CA ALA A 470 -37.39 -3.60 -16.53
C ALA A 470 -37.61 -5.05 -16.99
N GLY A 471 -38.61 -5.74 -16.46
CA GLY A 471 -38.96 -7.11 -16.87
C GLY A 471 -38.18 -8.22 -16.22
N GLY A 472 -37.52 -7.95 -15.10
CA GLY A 472 -36.69 -8.90 -14.34
C GLY A 472 -37.48 -9.80 -13.37
N THR A 473 -38.81 -9.66 -13.32
CA THR A 473 -39.70 -10.45 -12.45
C THR A 473 -40.81 -11.10 -13.30
N THR A 474 -41.69 -11.85 -12.63
CA THR A 474 -42.87 -12.44 -13.30
C THR A 474 -43.84 -11.38 -13.85
N GLU A 475 -43.91 -10.23 -13.16
CA GLU A 475 -44.64 -9.05 -13.63
C GLU A 475 -43.70 -8.22 -14.51
N LYS A 476 -44.00 -8.03 -15.75
CA LYS A 476 -43.12 -7.34 -16.71
C LYS A 476 -43.68 -5.97 -17.06
N GLY A 477 -42.99 -4.93 -16.59
CA GLY A 477 -43.21 -3.54 -17.00
C GLY A 477 -42.68 -3.24 -18.40
N SER A 478 -42.64 -1.96 -18.75
CA SER A 478 -42.27 -1.48 -20.09
C SER A 478 -40.96 -0.71 -20.17
N LEU A 479 -40.15 -0.68 -19.10
CA LEU A 479 -38.95 0.13 -19.03
C LEU A 479 -37.86 -0.36 -19.98
N LYS A 480 -37.50 0.49 -20.96
CA LYS A 480 -36.48 0.25 -21.97
C LYS A 480 -35.21 1.03 -21.71
N SER A 481 -35.33 2.25 -21.18
CA SER A 481 -34.18 3.15 -20.95
C SER A 481 -34.16 3.63 -19.51
N LEU A 482 -33.01 3.45 -18.84
CA LEU A 482 -32.78 3.83 -17.45
C LEU A 482 -31.56 4.73 -17.33
N ASN A 483 -31.75 5.93 -16.79
CA ASN A 483 -30.66 6.84 -16.50
C ASN A 483 -30.40 6.86 -14.98
N LEU A 484 -29.20 6.44 -14.58
CA LEU A 484 -28.70 6.40 -13.21
C LEU A 484 -27.60 7.44 -12.95
N SER A 485 -27.34 8.37 -13.88
CA SER A 485 -26.24 9.33 -13.76
C SER A 485 -26.32 10.21 -12.51
N GLU A 486 -27.53 10.51 -12.00
CA GLU A 486 -27.72 11.26 -10.77
C GLU A 486 -28.17 10.38 -9.58
N ALA A 487 -28.19 9.05 -9.77
CA ALA A 487 -28.61 8.10 -8.73
C ALA A 487 -27.45 7.75 -7.78
N THR A 488 -27.81 7.35 -6.57
CA THR A 488 -26.93 6.79 -5.54
C THR A 488 -27.63 5.62 -4.86
N PHE A 489 -26.98 4.49 -4.76
CA PHE A 489 -27.54 3.33 -4.04
C PHE A 489 -27.26 3.46 -2.55
N THR A 490 -28.30 3.39 -1.72
CA THR A 490 -28.18 3.61 -0.27
C THR A 490 -27.11 2.71 0.39
N LYS A 491 -27.02 1.45 -0.06
CA LYS A 491 -26.04 0.49 0.48
C LYS A 491 -24.64 0.52 -0.14
N THR A 492 -24.53 0.92 -1.40
CA THR A 492 -23.29 0.76 -2.17
C THR A 492 -22.78 2.07 -2.78
N GLY A 493 -23.47 3.19 -2.51
CA GLY A 493 -23.08 4.51 -3.01
C GLY A 493 -23.16 4.59 -4.54
N LYS A 494 -22.02 4.83 -5.18
CA LYS A 494 -21.89 4.91 -6.64
C LYS A 494 -21.51 3.57 -7.30
N LYS A 495 -21.53 2.49 -6.55
CA LYS A 495 -21.41 1.14 -7.09
C LYS A 495 -22.78 0.61 -7.46
N VAL A 496 -22.96 0.20 -8.72
CA VAL A 496 -24.12 -0.58 -9.17
C VAL A 496 -24.10 -1.93 -8.45
N PRO A 497 -25.14 -2.29 -7.67
CA PRO A 497 -25.13 -3.53 -6.90
C PRO A 497 -25.01 -4.80 -7.75
N ASP A 498 -24.55 -5.89 -7.13
CA ASP A 498 -24.48 -7.20 -7.77
C ASP A 498 -25.89 -7.70 -8.12
N ASN A 499 -26.07 -8.34 -9.29
CA ASN A 499 -27.32 -8.92 -9.79
C ASN A 499 -28.52 -7.96 -9.93
N ILE A 500 -28.32 -6.65 -9.79
CA ILE A 500 -29.43 -5.69 -9.66
C ILE A 500 -30.44 -5.73 -10.83
N PHE A 501 -29.98 -5.89 -12.07
CA PHE A 501 -30.81 -5.98 -13.25
C PHE A 501 -30.69 -7.33 -13.99
N GLN A 502 -30.21 -8.36 -13.30
CA GLN A 502 -30.11 -9.70 -13.89
C GLN A 502 -31.45 -10.19 -14.44
N GLY A 503 -31.49 -10.54 -15.74
CA GLY A 503 -32.70 -11.03 -16.40
C GLY A 503 -33.73 -9.96 -16.75
N CYS A 504 -33.40 -8.68 -16.65
CA CYS A 504 -34.26 -7.57 -17.01
C CYS A 504 -34.39 -7.44 -18.55
N GLY A 505 -35.15 -8.35 -19.17
CA GLY A 505 -35.22 -8.55 -20.61
C GLY A 505 -35.87 -7.42 -21.40
N ASN A 506 -36.42 -6.37 -20.77
CA ASN A 506 -36.92 -5.18 -21.46
C ASN A 506 -35.91 -4.03 -21.47
N LEU A 507 -34.85 -4.08 -20.64
CA LEU A 507 -33.90 -2.99 -20.51
C LEU A 507 -32.94 -2.99 -21.71
N GLN A 508 -33.02 -1.96 -22.52
CA GLN A 508 -32.26 -1.78 -23.77
C GLN A 508 -31.13 -0.78 -23.66
N GLN A 509 -31.26 0.21 -22.76
CA GLN A 509 -30.28 1.28 -22.56
C GLN A 509 -30.15 1.59 -21.08
N VAL A 510 -28.91 1.84 -20.64
CA VAL A 510 -28.60 2.32 -19.28
C VAL A 510 -27.52 3.39 -19.31
N ASP A 511 -27.75 4.50 -18.61
CA ASP A 511 -26.76 5.55 -18.43
C ASP A 511 -26.13 5.40 -17.03
N LEU A 512 -24.81 5.17 -16.99
CA LEU A 512 -24.01 4.92 -15.81
C LEU A 512 -22.97 6.03 -15.56
N SER A 513 -23.14 7.22 -16.14
CA SER A 513 -22.11 8.27 -16.26
C SER A 513 -21.44 8.69 -14.95
N ASN A 514 -22.06 8.48 -13.81
CA ASN A 514 -21.49 8.81 -12.48
C ASN A 514 -21.22 7.59 -11.59
N MET A 515 -21.35 6.39 -12.12
CA MET A 515 -21.02 5.18 -11.36
C MET A 515 -19.51 4.97 -11.32
N THR A 516 -19.01 4.43 -10.22
CA THR A 516 -17.56 4.15 -10.02
C THR A 516 -17.24 2.67 -10.11
N GLU A 517 -18.23 1.81 -9.84
CA GLU A 517 -18.10 0.36 -9.97
C GLU A 517 -19.41 -0.23 -10.53
N ILE A 518 -19.27 -1.35 -11.25
CA ILE A 518 -20.40 -2.15 -11.74
C ILE A 518 -20.31 -3.53 -11.12
N GLY A 519 -21.37 -3.95 -10.42
CA GLY A 519 -21.41 -5.21 -9.69
C GLY A 519 -21.38 -6.46 -10.57
N GLN A 520 -21.12 -7.60 -9.93
CA GLN A 520 -21.16 -8.92 -10.57
C GLN A 520 -22.58 -9.20 -11.11
N TRP A 521 -22.69 -9.65 -12.37
CA TRP A 521 -23.95 -9.96 -13.07
C TRP A 521 -25.00 -8.83 -13.07
N ALA A 522 -24.57 -7.58 -12.84
CA ALA A 522 -25.47 -6.46 -12.66
C ALA A 522 -26.49 -6.29 -13.81
N PHE A 523 -26.08 -6.53 -15.04
CA PHE A 523 -26.90 -6.43 -16.25
C PHE A 523 -26.90 -7.75 -17.07
N GLN A 524 -26.71 -8.88 -16.42
CA GLN A 524 -26.70 -10.16 -17.11
C GLN A 524 -28.07 -10.48 -17.73
N ASN A 525 -28.08 -11.00 -18.97
CA ASN A 525 -29.31 -11.40 -19.68
C ASN A 525 -30.37 -10.27 -19.79
N CYS A 526 -29.91 -9.03 -19.98
CA CYS A 526 -30.76 -7.93 -20.37
C CYS A 526 -30.94 -7.90 -21.91
N ALA A 527 -31.69 -6.92 -22.41
CA ALA A 527 -31.85 -6.66 -23.86
C ALA A 527 -31.03 -5.45 -24.32
N LEU A 528 -29.89 -5.17 -23.68
CA LEU A 528 -29.08 -4.01 -24.00
C LEU A 528 -28.64 -4.04 -25.48
N THR A 529 -28.74 -2.89 -26.15
CA THR A 529 -28.32 -2.71 -27.53
C THR A 529 -26.99 -1.97 -27.68
N GLU A 530 -26.64 -1.19 -26.66
CA GLU A 530 -25.38 -0.48 -26.54
C GLU A 530 -24.93 -0.54 -25.08
N ILE A 531 -23.64 -0.61 -24.85
CA ILE A 531 -23.03 -0.50 -23.51
C ILE A 531 -22.07 0.68 -23.52
N SER A 532 -22.29 1.63 -22.62
CA SER A 532 -21.39 2.77 -22.38
C SER A 532 -20.74 2.61 -21.01
N ILE A 533 -19.41 2.51 -20.98
CA ILE A 533 -18.63 2.38 -19.77
C ILE A 533 -17.94 3.72 -19.49
N PRO A 534 -18.40 4.50 -18.52
CA PRO A 534 -17.88 5.83 -18.25
C PRO A 534 -16.49 5.82 -17.66
N ALA A 535 -15.75 6.92 -17.82
CA ALA A 535 -14.39 7.11 -17.29
C ALA A 535 -14.31 7.02 -15.75
N SER A 536 -15.43 7.22 -15.07
CA SER A 536 -15.54 7.08 -13.61
C SER A 536 -15.51 5.63 -13.13
N VAL A 537 -15.77 4.64 -14.00
CA VAL A 537 -15.80 3.22 -13.62
C VAL A 537 -14.38 2.69 -13.50
N THR A 538 -14.02 2.26 -12.29
CA THR A 538 -12.71 1.68 -11.98
C THR A 538 -12.74 0.16 -11.84
N LYS A 539 -13.94 -0.43 -11.71
CA LYS A 539 -14.11 -1.87 -11.52
C LYS A 539 -15.40 -2.38 -12.12
N ILE A 540 -15.32 -3.52 -12.82
CA ILE A 540 -16.48 -4.21 -13.39
C ILE A 540 -16.47 -5.66 -12.89
N GLY A 541 -17.57 -6.08 -12.29
CA GLY A 541 -17.73 -7.41 -11.75
C GLY A 541 -17.88 -8.50 -12.82
N ALA A 542 -17.69 -9.75 -12.41
CA ALA A 542 -17.84 -10.93 -13.25
C ALA A 542 -19.19 -10.98 -13.94
N GLY A 543 -19.22 -11.26 -15.23
CA GLY A 543 -20.46 -11.42 -16.00
C GLY A 543 -21.38 -10.20 -16.02
N ALA A 544 -20.89 -9.02 -15.65
CA ALA A 544 -21.71 -7.83 -15.45
C ALA A 544 -22.65 -7.53 -16.63
N PHE A 545 -22.21 -7.76 -17.86
CA PHE A 545 -22.98 -7.58 -19.10
C PHE A 545 -23.18 -8.88 -19.89
N SER A 546 -22.94 -10.04 -19.27
CA SER A 546 -23.02 -11.32 -19.96
C SER A 546 -24.45 -11.60 -20.48
N GLY A 547 -24.56 -12.29 -21.60
CA GLY A 547 -25.84 -12.70 -22.20
C GLY A 547 -26.63 -11.58 -22.88
N ASN A 548 -26.07 -10.40 -23.12
CA ASN A 548 -26.70 -9.32 -23.89
C ASN A 548 -26.44 -9.53 -25.38
N SER A 549 -27.14 -10.48 -26.00
CA SER A 549 -26.93 -10.85 -27.40
C SER A 549 -27.36 -9.78 -28.42
N ALA A 550 -28.11 -8.78 -27.99
CA ALA A 550 -28.56 -7.66 -28.83
C ALA A 550 -27.53 -6.51 -28.91
N VAL A 551 -26.44 -6.58 -28.16
CA VAL A 551 -25.41 -5.51 -28.17
C VAL A 551 -24.74 -5.42 -29.53
N THR A 552 -24.77 -4.25 -30.12
CA THR A 552 -24.07 -3.93 -31.38
C THR A 552 -22.92 -2.96 -31.17
N LYS A 553 -22.89 -2.27 -30.04
CA LYS A 553 -21.87 -1.25 -29.75
C LYS A 553 -21.49 -1.22 -28.29
N VAL A 554 -20.19 -1.14 -28.01
CA VAL A 554 -19.63 -0.87 -26.70
C VAL A 554 -18.79 0.41 -26.79
N ILE A 555 -19.11 1.40 -25.95
CA ILE A 555 -18.36 2.65 -25.82
C ILE A 555 -17.57 2.58 -24.53
N VAL A 556 -16.26 2.85 -24.63
CA VAL A 556 -15.38 2.94 -23.45
C VAL A 556 -14.79 4.33 -23.41
N HIS A 557 -15.10 5.05 -22.35
CA HIS A 557 -14.60 6.39 -22.15
C HIS A 557 -13.14 6.40 -21.67
N SER A 558 -12.41 7.46 -21.99
CA SER A 558 -10.99 7.59 -21.67
C SER A 558 -10.76 7.52 -20.15
N GLY A 559 -9.77 6.75 -19.72
CA GLY A 559 -9.45 6.55 -18.31
C GLY A 559 -10.16 5.38 -17.61
N THR A 560 -11.12 4.73 -18.28
CA THR A 560 -11.76 3.53 -17.74
C THR A 560 -10.74 2.39 -17.61
N GLN A 561 -10.66 1.79 -16.43
CA GLN A 561 -9.87 0.59 -16.19
C GLN A 561 -10.79 -0.63 -16.13
N ILE A 562 -10.71 -1.49 -17.14
CA ILE A 562 -11.44 -2.76 -17.16
C ILE A 562 -10.46 -3.87 -16.72
N GLU A 563 -10.69 -4.45 -15.57
CA GLU A 563 -10.06 -5.72 -15.22
C GLU A 563 -10.74 -6.83 -16.00
N ALA A 564 -10.01 -7.41 -16.97
CA ALA A 564 -10.54 -8.50 -17.83
C ALA A 564 -10.51 -9.84 -17.08
N ARG A 565 -10.88 -9.88 -15.79
CA ARG A 565 -10.84 -11.11 -15.01
C ARG A 565 -12.18 -11.80 -14.95
N ASN A 566 -12.27 -13.03 -15.57
CA ASN A 566 -12.96 -14.16 -14.96
C ASN A 566 -12.76 -15.46 -15.72
N TYR A 567 -12.15 -16.41 -15.03
CA TYR A 567 -11.67 -17.69 -15.55
C TYR A 567 -12.67 -18.83 -15.49
N TYR A 568 -13.88 -18.65 -15.01
CA TYR A 568 -14.79 -19.77 -14.77
C TYR A 568 -16.09 -19.61 -15.56
N GLY A 569 -16.20 -20.35 -16.64
CA GLY A 569 -17.35 -20.57 -17.51
C GLY A 569 -18.47 -19.50 -17.47
N ASN A 570 -18.96 -18.98 -18.58
CA ASN A 570 -20.05 -17.99 -18.73
C ASN A 570 -20.00 -16.72 -17.85
N GLN A 571 -18.88 -16.43 -17.23
CA GLN A 571 -18.71 -15.33 -16.26
C GLN A 571 -17.84 -14.18 -16.77
N GLY A 572 -17.38 -14.22 -18.01
CA GLY A 572 -16.73 -13.08 -18.65
C GLY A 572 -17.66 -11.87 -18.66
N ILE A 573 -17.13 -10.67 -18.45
CA ILE A 573 -17.90 -9.41 -18.39
C ILE A 573 -18.89 -9.31 -19.56
N PHE A 574 -18.45 -9.73 -20.75
CA PHE A 574 -19.19 -9.66 -22.01
C PHE A 574 -19.51 -11.03 -22.60
N SER A 575 -19.51 -12.09 -21.84
CA SER A 575 -19.77 -13.45 -22.33
C SER A 575 -21.19 -13.54 -22.95
N GLY A 576 -21.34 -14.32 -24.04
CA GLY A 576 -22.63 -14.44 -24.74
C GLY A 576 -22.98 -13.30 -25.70
N MET A 577 -22.10 -12.35 -25.94
CA MET A 577 -22.19 -11.41 -27.04
C MET A 577 -21.63 -12.03 -28.32
N GLU A 578 -22.23 -11.72 -29.49
CA GLU A 578 -21.67 -12.18 -30.77
C GLU A 578 -20.46 -11.33 -31.18
N PRO A 579 -19.24 -11.86 -31.15
CA PRO A 579 -18.00 -11.07 -31.28
C PRO A 579 -17.88 -10.30 -32.60
N ASN A 580 -18.44 -10.82 -33.68
CA ASN A 580 -18.27 -10.26 -35.03
C ASN A 580 -19.24 -9.11 -35.33
N ASN A 581 -20.25 -8.89 -34.46
CA ASN A 581 -21.29 -7.88 -34.69
C ASN A 581 -21.16 -6.68 -33.76
N VAL A 582 -20.18 -6.67 -32.84
CA VAL A 582 -20.04 -5.61 -31.85
C VAL A 582 -19.00 -4.60 -32.29
N GLN A 583 -19.45 -3.36 -32.51
CA GLN A 583 -18.56 -2.22 -32.73
C GLN A 583 -18.05 -1.72 -31.36
N VAL A 584 -16.73 -1.61 -31.19
CA VAL A 584 -16.13 -1.02 -29.97
C VAL A 584 -15.55 0.35 -30.31
N VAL A 585 -15.97 1.36 -29.55
CA VAL A 585 -15.56 2.76 -29.73
C VAL A 585 -14.85 3.24 -28.47
N PHE A 586 -13.66 3.82 -28.66
CA PHE A 586 -12.92 4.50 -27.59
C PHE A 586 -13.00 5.99 -27.80
N GLU A 587 -13.46 6.71 -26.79
CA GLU A 587 -13.41 8.16 -26.78
C GLU A 587 -12.06 8.65 -26.26
N GLY A 588 -11.38 9.48 -27.06
CA GLY A 588 -10.16 10.20 -26.68
C GLY A 588 -8.84 9.54 -27.05
N GLU A 589 -8.82 8.30 -27.55
CA GLU A 589 -7.59 7.66 -28.06
C GLU A 589 -7.83 7.10 -29.48
N ALA A 590 -7.07 7.62 -30.46
CA ALA A 590 -7.24 7.29 -31.88
C ALA A 590 -6.93 5.81 -32.24
N GLU A 591 -6.37 5.01 -31.34
CA GLU A 591 -5.82 3.68 -31.64
C GLU A 591 -6.02 2.62 -30.54
N ALA A 592 -6.91 2.82 -29.57
CA ALA A 592 -7.19 1.78 -28.57
C ALA A 592 -8.23 0.79 -29.13
N HIS A 593 -7.86 -0.46 -29.23
CA HIS A 593 -8.72 -1.51 -29.80
C HIS A 593 -9.08 -2.53 -28.72
N TYR A 594 -10.37 -2.82 -28.55
CA TYR A 594 -10.82 -4.06 -27.95
C TYR A 594 -10.83 -5.17 -29.00
N LYS A 595 -10.44 -6.34 -28.59
CA LYS A 595 -10.57 -7.53 -29.40
C LYS A 595 -11.34 -8.57 -28.61
N VAL A 596 -12.30 -9.22 -29.27
CA VAL A 596 -13.03 -10.33 -28.68
C VAL A 596 -12.30 -11.61 -29.03
N TYR A 597 -11.93 -12.37 -28.03
CA TYR A 597 -11.32 -13.68 -28.17
C TYR A 597 -12.30 -14.75 -27.71
N ARG A 598 -12.37 -15.86 -28.45
CA ARG A 598 -13.03 -17.09 -28.01
C ARG A 598 -11.99 -18.01 -27.42
N GLU A 599 -12.14 -18.34 -26.17
CA GLU A 599 -11.24 -19.27 -25.47
C GLU A 599 -12.02 -20.48 -24.98
N ASN A 600 -11.47 -21.67 -25.19
CA ASN A 600 -11.95 -22.88 -24.56
C ASN A 600 -11.40 -22.96 -23.14
N VAL A 601 -12.30 -22.86 -22.17
CA VAL A 601 -11.96 -22.99 -20.76
C VAL A 601 -12.48 -24.31 -20.25
N LYS A 602 -11.59 -25.12 -19.68
CA LYS A 602 -11.96 -26.43 -19.12
C LYS A 602 -12.32 -26.28 -17.65
N VAL A 603 -13.56 -26.51 -17.28
CA VAL A 603 -14.03 -26.48 -15.89
C VAL A 603 -14.57 -27.89 -15.55
N ASN A 604 -13.98 -28.52 -14.55
CA ASN A 604 -14.35 -29.86 -14.11
C ASN A 604 -14.36 -30.91 -15.26
N GLY A 605 -13.44 -30.79 -16.21
CA GLY A 605 -13.32 -31.69 -17.34
C GLY A 605 -14.25 -31.39 -18.54
N VAL A 606 -15.08 -30.36 -18.46
CA VAL A 606 -15.98 -29.92 -19.54
C VAL A 606 -15.41 -28.68 -20.22
N ASP A 607 -15.33 -28.70 -21.56
CA ASP A 607 -14.87 -27.56 -22.36
C ASP A 607 -16.04 -26.56 -22.57
N TYR A 608 -15.78 -25.30 -22.20
CA TYR A 608 -16.70 -24.18 -22.44
C TYR A 608 -16.03 -23.19 -23.36
N GLU A 609 -16.71 -22.85 -24.45
CA GLU A 609 -16.29 -21.76 -25.34
C GLU A 609 -16.85 -20.44 -24.79
N ASN A 610 -15.98 -19.51 -24.40
CA ASN A 610 -16.36 -18.21 -23.90
C ASN A 610 -15.81 -17.09 -24.80
N ALA A 611 -16.61 -16.04 -25.00
CA ALA A 611 -16.18 -14.82 -25.65
C ALA A 611 -15.76 -13.80 -24.58
N PHE A 612 -14.52 -13.37 -24.63
CA PHE A 612 -13.95 -12.35 -23.74
C PHE A 612 -13.61 -11.11 -24.56
N MET A 613 -13.94 -9.95 -24.01
CA MET A 613 -13.51 -8.68 -24.58
C MET A 613 -12.39 -8.12 -23.67
N TYR A 614 -11.21 -7.97 -24.23
CA TYR A 614 -10.04 -7.45 -23.51
C TYR A 614 -9.75 -6.01 -23.93
N LEU A 615 -9.44 -5.16 -22.96
CA LEU A 615 -8.86 -3.85 -23.20
C LEU A 615 -7.41 -4.04 -23.61
N LEU A 616 -7.09 -3.70 -24.85
CA LEU A 616 -5.83 -4.09 -25.44
C LEU A 616 -4.68 -3.14 -25.16
N THR A 617 -4.93 -1.88 -24.79
CA THR A 617 -3.84 -0.91 -24.73
C THR A 617 -3.46 -0.59 -23.29
N LYS A 618 -2.25 -0.96 -22.88
CA LYS A 618 -1.60 -0.52 -21.64
C LYS A 618 -0.35 0.29 -21.96
N THR A 619 -0.19 1.43 -21.33
CA THR A 619 1.01 2.24 -21.51
C THR A 619 1.97 2.00 -20.34
N LEU A 620 3.19 1.56 -20.67
CA LEU A 620 4.31 1.43 -19.76
C LEU A 620 5.27 2.60 -20.01
N ASP A 621 5.55 3.43 -19.00
CA ASP A 621 6.44 4.59 -19.14
C ASP A 621 7.72 4.39 -18.31
N GLU A 622 8.89 4.49 -18.96
CA GLU A 622 10.19 4.35 -18.27
C GLU A 622 10.44 5.41 -17.20
N ASN A 623 9.69 6.51 -17.20
CA ASN A 623 9.80 7.60 -16.23
C ASN A 623 8.82 7.45 -15.06
N SER A 624 7.90 6.48 -15.10
CA SER A 624 7.01 6.19 -13.98
C SER A 624 7.82 5.83 -12.73
N THR A 625 7.45 6.40 -11.60
CA THR A 625 8.11 6.15 -10.30
C THR A 625 7.53 4.94 -9.57
N ASP A 626 6.49 4.35 -10.13
CA ASP A 626 5.88 3.14 -9.61
C ASP A 626 5.35 2.27 -10.75
N TYR A 627 5.15 0.97 -10.47
CA TYR A 627 4.55 0.00 -11.38
C TYR A 627 3.28 -0.55 -10.75
N THR A 628 2.13 -0.15 -11.30
CA THR A 628 0.79 -0.49 -10.77
C THR A 628 -0.06 -1.27 -11.76
N VAL A 629 0.58 -1.87 -12.76
CA VAL A 629 -0.13 -2.54 -13.86
C VAL A 629 -0.70 -3.87 -13.41
N VAL A 630 -1.98 -4.06 -13.64
CA VAL A 630 -2.72 -5.29 -13.32
C VAL A 630 -2.45 -6.34 -14.40
N ALA A 631 -2.40 -7.62 -14.00
CA ALA A 631 -2.28 -8.73 -14.93
C ALA A 631 -3.43 -8.73 -15.95
N GLN A 632 -3.11 -8.94 -17.23
CA GLN A 632 -4.06 -8.95 -18.31
C GLN A 632 -3.60 -9.84 -19.47
N ARG A 633 -4.48 -10.74 -19.92
CA ARG A 633 -4.27 -11.51 -21.15
C ARG A 633 -4.66 -10.69 -22.38
N HIS A 634 -4.03 -10.98 -23.51
CA HIS A 634 -4.31 -10.32 -24.79
C HIS A 634 -4.18 -8.79 -24.74
N ALA A 635 -3.18 -8.29 -24.02
CA ALA A 635 -2.94 -6.86 -23.92
C ALA A 635 -2.15 -6.32 -25.13
N ASP A 636 -2.53 -5.15 -25.64
CA ASP A 636 -1.64 -4.33 -26.47
C ASP A 636 -0.87 -3.38 -25.54
N VAL A 637 0.44 -3.47 -25.56
CA VAL A 637 1.29 -2.69 -24.66
C VAL A 637 2.05 -1.63 -25.45
N ARG A 638 1.97 -0.38 -25.01
CA ARG A 638 2.78 0.73 -25.51
C ARG A 638 3.87 1.04 -24.51
N LEU A 639 5.11 0.67 -24.85
CA LEU A 639 6.27 0.99 -24.04
C LEU A 639 6.84 2.36 -24.45
N LYS A 640 6.65 3.37 -23.63
CA LYS A 640 7.31 4.68 -23.77
C LYS A 640 8.71 4.59 -23.20
N ARG A 641 9.69 4.51 -24.10
CA ARG A 641 11.08 4.34 -23.73
C ARG A 641 12.04 4.97 -24.72
N THR A 642 13.10 5.59 -24.19
CA THR A 642 14.19 6.12 -24.99
C THR A 642 15.30 5.09 -25.11
N PHE A 643 15.45 4.51 -26.29
CA PHE A 643 16.63 3.72 -26.67
C PHE A 643 17.69 4.60 -27.31
N LYS A 644 18.94 4.13 -27.27
CA LYS A 644 20.05 4.70 -28.04
C LYS A 644 20.49 3.71 -29.10
N ALA A 645 21.00 4.19 -30.20
CA ALA A 645 21.63 3.31 -31.20
C ALA A 645 22.79 2.53 -30.57
N GLY A 646 22.82 1.23 -30.78
CA GLY A 646 23.73 0.30 -30.16
C GLY A 646 23.13 -0.49 -29.00
N TRP A 647 23.93 -0.82 -27.99
CA TRP A 647 23.56 -1.73 -26.92
C TRP A 647 22.74 -1.04 -25.84
N ASN A 648 21.62 -1.68 -25.46
CA ASN A 648 20.73 -1.31 -24.40
C ASN A 648 20.36 -2.56 -23.59
N THR A 649 19.76 -2.36 -22.43
CA THR A 649 19.12 -3.45 -21.66
C THR A 649 17.62 -3.30 -21.73
N LEU A 650 16.85 -4.38 -21.67
CA LEU A 650 15.39 -4.40 -21.71
C LEU A 650 14.87 -5.42 -20.71
N VAL A 651 13.81 -5.06 -20.02
CA VAL A 651 13.01 -5.96 -19.20
C VAL A 651 11.55 -5.69 -19.50
N LEU A 652 10.78 -6.75 -19.73
CA LEU A 652 9.36 -6.65 -20.02
C LEU A 652 8.56 -7.48 -19.01
N PRO A 653 7.42 -6.99 -18.55
CA PRO A 653 6.53 -7.75 -17.65
C PRO A 653 5.62 -8.71 -18.41
N PHE A 654 6.03 -9.16 -19.56
CA PHE A 654 5.35 -10.13 -20.41
C PHE A 654 6.37 -10.87 -21.28
N GLY A 655 6.05 -12.11 -21.53
CA GLY A 655 6.77 -12.96 -22.48
C GLY A 655 6.13 -12.92 -23.86
N GLY A 656 6.81 -13.53 -24.82
CA GLY A 656 6.27 -13.75 -26.15
C GLY A 656 6.28 -15.24 -26.47
N ARG A 657 5.12 -15.83 -26.68
CA ARG A 657 4.98 -17.22 -27.08
C ARG A 657 4.08 -17.39 -28.27
N HIS A 658 4.51 -18.24 -29.17
CA HIS A 658 3.65 -18.78 -30.21
C HIS A 658 2.67 -19.79 -29.59
N VAL A 659 1.39 -19.48 -29.58
CA VAL A 659 0.34 -20.45 -29.26
C VAL A 659 -0.15 -21.04 -30.56
N GLU A 660 0.01 -22.36 -30.74
CA GLU A 660 -0.50 -23.08 -31.92
C GLU A 660 -1.96 -22.73 -32.19
N GLY A 661 -2.21 -22.23 -33.40
CA GLY A 661 -3.57 -21.89 -33.87
C GLY A 661 -3.97 -20.43 -33.74
N ARG A 662 -3.13 -19.55 -33.17
CA ARG A 662 -3.35 -18.10 -33.20
C ARG A 662 -2.64 -17.48 -34.41
N VAL A 663 -3.34 -16.64 -35.13
CA VAL A 663 -2.70 -15.72 -36.09
C VAL A 663 -1.82 -14.77 -35.31
N ASP A 664 -0.53 -14.78 -35.58
CA ASP A 664 0.52 -14.08 -34.91
C ASP A 664 0.09 -12.73 -34.38
N GLY A 665 0.02 -12.59 -33.06
CA GLY A 665 0.06 -11.28 -32.43
C GLY A 665 1.32 -10.61 -32.94
N ASP A 666 1.19 -9.45 -33.51
CA ASP A 666 2.28 -8.65 -34.04
C ASP A 666 3.19 -8.25 -32.85
N CYS A 667 3.99 -9.20 -32.35
CA CYS A 667 5.11 -8.88 -31.49
C CYS A 667 5.98 -7.93 -32.25
N SER A 668 5.82 -6.70 -31.98
CA SER A 668 6.16 -5.52 -32.77
C SER A 668 7.15 -5.82 -33.89
N ARG A 669 7.01 -5.22 -35.04
CA ARG A 669 7.94 -5.29 -36.19
C ARG A 669 9.42 -5.21 -35.79
N ILE A 670 9.70 -4.72 -34.58
CA ILE A 670 11.01 -4.64 -33.95
C ILE A 670 11.59 -6.02 -33.66
N PHE A 671 10.82 -6.95 -33.08
CA PHE A 671 11.33 -8.29 -32.78
C PHE A 671 11.35 -9.19 -34.02
N GLN A 672 10.41 -9.06 -34.93
CA GLN A 672 10.42 -9.82 -36.22
C GLN A 672 11.56 -9.44 -37.16
N LYS A 673 11.98 -8.18 -37.20
CA LYS A 673 13.11 -7.74 -38.01
C LYS A 673 14.46 -8.27 -37.51
N ALA A 674 14.58 -8.60 -36.21
CA ALA A 674 15.80 -9.14 -35.64
C ALA A 674 16.16 -10.51 -36.19
N LEU A 675 15.17 -11.27 -36.63
CA LEU A 675 15.28 -12.70 -36.93
C LEU A 675 15.83 -12.98 -38.36
N ASN A 676 15.70 -12.02 -39.30
CA ASN A 676 16.04 -12.23 -40.69
C ASN A 676 17.32 -11.50 -41.14
N ALA A 677 18.05 -10.91 -40.20
CA ALA A 677 19.17 -10.04 -40.53
C ALA A 677 20.55 -10.70 -40.32
N SER A 678 21.39 -10.68 -41.35
CA SER A 678 22.78 -11.13 -41.26
C SER A 678 23.75 -9.95 -41.28
N GLY A 679 24.56 -9.78 -40.25
CA GLY A 679 25.65 -8.78 -40.16
C GLY A 679 25.58 -7.86 -38.91
N ASP A 680 26.67 -7.09 -38.68
CA ASP A 680 26.89 -6.33 -37.45
C ASP A 680 26.04 -5.06 -37.25
N ASN A 681 25.15 -4.73 -38.20
CA ASN A 681 24.38 -3.48 -38.22
C ASN A 681 22.88 -3.71 -37.92
N TYR A 682 22.52 -4.82 -37.33
CA TYR A 682 21.13 -5.21 -37.17
C TYR A 682 20.69 -5.20 -35.70
N PHE A 683 19.37 -5.12 -35.53
CA PHE A 683 18.68 -5.34 -34.27
C PHE A 683 18.99 -6.77 -33.77
N MET A 684 19.34 -6.91 -32.50
CA MET A 684 19.63 -8.20 -31.86
C MET A 684 19.09 -8.24 -30.45
N ILE A 685 18.65 -9.42 -30.03
CA ILE A 685 18.28 -9.73 -28.64
C ILE A 685 19.13 -10.88 -28.16
N ALA A 686 19.58 -10.81 -26.91
CA ALA A 686 20.38 -11.88 -26.31
C ALA A 686 20.17 -11.95 -24.78
N ALA A 687 20.15 -13.16 -24.27
CA ALA A 687 20.07 -13.45 -22.84
C ALA A 687 21.46 -13.68 -22.24
N TYR A 688 21.65 -13.21 -21.01
CA TYR A 688 22.93 -13.35 -20.29
C TYR A 688 23.20 -14.80 -19.91
N ARG A 689 24.46 -15.23 -20.03
CA ARG A 689 24.91 -16.61 -19.73
C ARG A 689 26.08 -16.68 -18.76
N GLY A 690 26.80 -15.62 -18.49
CA GLY A 690 27.89 -15.63 -17.53
C GLY A 690 29.08 -14.76 -17.93
N LEU A 691 30.13 -14.83 -17.09
CA LEU A 691 31.37 -14.07 -17.24
C LEU A 691 32.53 -15.06 -17.50
N ALA A 692 33.40 -14.70 -18.43
CA ALA A 692 34.63 -15.42 -18.63
C ALA A 692 35.81 -14.46 -18.80
N LYS A 693 37.05 -14.95 -18.61
CA LYS A 693 38.26 -14.23 -19.00
C LYS A 693 38.31 -14.14 -20.51
N ASN A 694 38.75 -13.03 -21.03
CA ASN A 694 39.10 -12.90 -22.44
C ASN A 694 40.44 -13.64 -22.71
N GLU A 695 40.38 -14.77 -23.44
CA GLU A 695 41.58 -15.58 -23.71
C GLU A 695 42.63 -14.81 -24.54
N ALA A 696 42.21 -13.89 -25.40
CA ALA A 696 43.09 -13.09 -26.21
C ALA A 696 43.69 -11.88 -25.46
N GLN A 697 43.06 -11.49 -24.33
CA GLN A 697 43.45 -10.35 -23.49
C GLN A 697 43.18 -10.72 -22.01
N PRO A 698 44.11 -11.40 -21.33
CA PRO A 698 43.89 -11.94 -19.96
C PRO A 698 43.53 -10.89 -18.91
N ASP A 699 43.81 -9.61 -19.16
CA ASP A 699 43.47 -8.48 -18.29
C ASP A 699 42.05 -7.95 -18.51
N ASN A 700 41.32 -8.48 -19.48
CA ASN A 700 39.95 -8.10 -19.80
C ASN A 700 38.98 -9.26 -19.52
N SER A 701 37.73 -8.93 -19.24
CA SER A 701 36.64 -9.90 -19.03
C SER A 701 35.62 -9.80 -20.17
N THR A 702 34.85 -10.85 -20.36
CA THR A 702 33.82 -10.91 -21.40
C THR A 702 32.52 -11.44 -20.80
N PHE A 703 31.43 -10.69 -20.94
CA PHE A 703 30.09 -11.18 -20.70
C PHE A 703 29.58 -11.97 -21.90
N TYR A 704 29.15 -13.20 -21.65
CA TYR A 704 28.61 -14.08 -22.67
C TYR A 704 27.08 -14.00 -22.69
N PHE A 705 26.56 -13.87 -23.91
CA PHE A 705 25.11 -13.80 -24.14
C PHE A 705 24.75 -14.80 -25.25
N LEU A 706 23.66 -15.55 -25.01
CA LEU A 706 23.03 -16.38 -26.02
C LEU A 706 22.19 -15.48 -26.93
N LYS A 707 22.55 -15.43 -28.21
CA LYS A 707 21.78 -14.69 -29.21
C LYS A 707 20.50 -15.46 -29.53
N TYR A 708 19.40 -14.81 -29.47
CA TYR A 708 18.13 -15.33 -29.95
C TYR A 708 18.12 -15.36 -31.45
N ALA A 709 17.92 -16.52 -32.05
CA ALA A 709 17.98 -16.76 -33.48
C ALA A 709 16.62 -16.77 -34.14
N ASN A 710 15.61 -17.27 -33.44
CA ASN A 710 14.26 -17.38 -33.95
C ASN A 710 13.28 -17.27 -32.78
N TYR A 711 12.23 -16.49 -32.94
CA TYR A 711 11.18 -16.31 -31.94
C TYR A 711 10.44 -17.62 -31.59
N ASP A 712 10.20 -18.48 -32.55
CA ASP A 712 9.54 -19.77 -32.34
C ASP A 712 10.38 -20.75 -31.50
N THR A 713 11.69 -20.62 -31.55
CA THR A 713 12.64 -21.49 -30.83
C THR A 713 13.23 -20.85 -29.57
N ASP A 714 13.16 -19.52 -29.48
CA ASP A 714 13.73 -18.70 -28.41
C ASP A 714 12.66 -17.72 -27.89
N PRO A 715 11.61 -18.21 -27.19
CA PRO A 715 10.58 -17.34 -26.68
C PRO A 715 11.17 -16.34 -25.66
N LEU A 716 10.63 -15.13 -25.64
CA LEU A 716 10.96 -14.17 -24.60
C LEU A 716 10.20 -14.55 -23.33
N ASP A 717 10.94 -14.74 -22.26
CA ASP A 717 10.31 -14.97 -20.95
C ASP A 717 9.95 -13.64 -20.29
N GLU A 718 8.80 -13.59 -19.63
CA GLU A 718 8.39 -12.45 -18.85
C GLU A 718 9.41 -12.21 -17.73
N PHE A 719 9.65 -10.94 -17.41
CA PHE A 719 10.63 -10.46 -16.43
C PHE A 719 12.09 -10.84 -16.69
N GLU A 720 12.39 -11.51 -17.81
CA GLU A 720 13.80 -11.81 -18.17
C GLU A 720 14.53 -10.52 -18.57
N PRO A 721 15.66 -10.18 -17.94
CA PRO A 721 16.49 -9.07 -18.39
C PRO A 721 17.24 -9.47 -19.68
N LEU A 722 17.11 -8.65 -20.70
CA LEU A 722 17.66 -8.90 -22.02
C LEU A 722 18.66 -7.82 -22.41
N LEU A 723 19.67 -8.22 -23.16
CA LEU A 723 20.53 -7.33 -23.92
C LEU A 723 19.89 -7.10 -25.29
N ILE A 724 19.69 -5.85 -25.67
CA ILE A 724 19.10 -5.48 -26.95
C ILE A 724 20.01 -4.51 -27.69
N ARG A 725 20.20 -4.72 -28.99
CA ARG A 725 20.89 -3.79 -29.86
C ARG A 725 19.92 -3.15 -30.85
N MET A 726 19.84 -1.81 -30.78
CA MET A 726 18.92 -1.01 -31.59
C MET A 726 19.67 -0.30 -32.71
N THR A 727 19.06 -0.18 -33.88
CA THR A 727 19.55 0.69 -34.95
C THR A 727 18.96 2.09 -34.82
N GLN A 728 19.65 3.11 -35.38
CA GLN A 728 19.11 4.48 -35.37
C GLN A 728 17.76 4.55 -36.10
N LYS A 729 17.64 3.81 -37.20
CA LYS A 729 16.38 3.76 -37.97
C LYS A 729 15.19 3.23 -37.14
N ASP A 730 15.39 2.16 -36.38
CA ASP A 730 14.31 1.59 -35.55
C ASP A 730 13.90 2.56 -34.43
N ILE A 731 14.84 3.35 -33.90
CA ILE A 731 14.55 4.38 -32.88
C ILE A 731 13.75 5.52 -33.51
N ASP A 732 14.17 6.00 -34.68
CA ASP A 732 13.49 7.10 -35.38
C ASP A 732 12.08 6.68 -35.83
N ASP A 733 11.92 5.46 -36.36
CA ASP A 733 10.63 4.91 -36.78
C ASP A 733 9.64 4.76 -35.61
N ALA A 734 10.11 4.43 -34.40
CA ALA A 734 9.29 4.23 -33.22
C ALA A 734 8.91 5.53 -32.49
N ASN A 735 9.65 6.61 -32.74
CA ASN A 735 9.43 7.90 -32.07
C ASN A 735 9.26 7.81 -30.54
N GLY A 736 10.05 6.91 -29.90
CA GLY A 736 10.03 6.69 -28.46
C GLY A 736 8.87 5.87 -27.89
N VAL A 737 7.98 5.34 -28.76
CA VAL A 737 6.87 4.46 -28.36
C VAL A 737 6.95 3.14 -29.11
N TYR A 738 7.06 2.04 -28.37
CA TYR A 738 7.17 0.69 -28.91
C TYR A 738 5.91 -0.09 -28.57
N THR A 739 5.19 -0.56 -29.59
CA THR A 739 3.90 -1.27 -29.38
C THR A 739 4.11 -2.78 -29.50
N PHE A 740 3.65 -3.50 -28.52
CA PHE A 740 3.59 -4.95 -28.46
C PHE A 740 2.12 -5.36 -28.45
N LYS A 741 1.73 -6.24 -29.34
CA LYS A 741 0.34 -6.64 -29.50
C LYS A 741 0.11 -8.06 -28.97
N ASP A 742 -1.08 -8.27 -28.40
CA ASP A 742 -1.56 -9.57 -27.96
C ASP A 742 -0.60 -10.28 -26.98
N VAL A 743 -0.08 -9.54 -26.01
CA VAL A 743 0.84 -10.07 -24.99
C VAL A 743 0.09 -10.43 -23.70
N GLU A 744 0.64 -11.34 -22.92
CA GLU A 744 0.13 -11.72 -21.60
C GLU A 744 0.90 -10.95 -20.53
N LEU A 745 0.31 -9.84 -20.05
CA LEU A 745 0.93 -8.90 -19.14
C LEU A 745 0.82 -9.40 -17.69
N ASN A 746 1.94 -9.50 -16.98
CA ASN A 746 2.04 -10.03 -15.61
C ASN A 746 1.53 -11.48 -15.47
N TYR A 747 1.76 -12.33 -16.46
CA TYR A 747 1.46 -13.75 -16.41
C TYR A 747 2.73 -14.60 -16.56
N ASP A 748 2.73 -15.77 -15.92
CA ASP A 748 3.66 -16.86 -16.20
C ASP A 748 2.86 -18.07 -16.75
N GLY A 749 3.14 -18.48 -17.95
CA GLY A 749 2.30 -19.39 -18.70
C GLY A 749 2.78 -20.84 -18.78
N ASP A 750 3.84 -21.24 -18.07
CA ASP A 750 4.51 -22.54 -18.31
C ASP A 750 4.72 -23.43 -17.08
N ILE A 751 3.93 -23.25 -16.06
CA ILE A 751 3.99 -24.19 -14.94
C ILE A 751 3.15 -25.41 -15.30
N ASP A 752 3.79 -26.58 -15.35
CA ASP A 752 3.09 -27.88 -15.42
C ASP A 752 2.14 -27.98 -14.23
N ASP A 753 0.86 -28.21 -14.47
CA ASP A 753 -0.16 -28.37 -13.44
C ASP A 753 -0.09 -29.73 -12.73
N GLY A 754 0.91 -30.57 -13.06
CA GLY A 754 1.10 -31.93 -12.55
C GLY A 754 0.14 -32.94 -13.16
N HIS A 755 -0.70 -32.55 -14.12
CA HIS A 755 -1.68 -33.41 -14.81
C HIS A 755 -1.56 -33.36 -16.34
N GLY A 756 -0.43 -32.85 -16.85
CA GLY A 756 -0.16 -32.66 -18.27
C GLY A 756 -0.85 -31.45 -18.91
N GLY A 757 -1.37 -30.55 -18.11
CA GLY A 757 -1.89 -29.24 -18.49
C GLY A 757 -0.93 -28.12 -18.10
N LYS A 758 -1.17 -26.91 -18.68
CA LYS A 758 -0.41 -25.71 -18.33
C LYS A 758 -1.20 -24.87 -17.31
N LYS A 759 -0.55 -24.50 -16.20
CA LYS A 759 -1.10 -23.61 -15.22
C LYS A 759 -0.58 -22.19 -15.50
N TYR A 760 -1.49 -21.24 -15.62
CA TYR A 760 -1.15 -19.82 -15.68
C TYR A 760 -1.10 -19.24 -14.26
N ILE A 761 -0.05 -18.51 -13.95
CA ILE A 761 0.05 -17.73 -12.72
C ILE A 761 -0.12 -16.25 -13.09
N GLU A 762 -1.08 -15.60 -12.44
CA GLU A 762 -1.25 -14.17 -12.48
C GLU A 762 -0.41 -13.51 -11.40
N TYR A 763 0.28 -12.44 -11.76
CA TYR A 763 1.03 -11.63 -10.81
C TYR A 763 0.32 -10.30 -10.58
N THR A 764 0.12 -9.93 -9.33
CA THR A 764 -0.20 -8.56 -8.96
C THR A 764 0.97 -7.64 -9.33
N ALA A 765 0.72 -6.33 -9.37
CA ALA A 765 1.79 -5.36 -9.65
C ALA A 765 2.94 -5.46 -8.63
N GLU A 766 2.64 -5.76 -7.36
CA GLU A 766 3.64 -5.94 -6.31
C GLU A 766 4.44 -7.24 -6.52
N GLU A 767 3.78 -8.34 -6.81
CA GLU A 767 4.45 -9.61 -7.11
C GLU A 767 5.32 -9.51 -8.36
N ALA A 768 4.89 -8.76 -9.38
CA ALA A 768 5.69 -8.47 -10.56
C ALA A 768 6.97 -7.67 -10.24
N LYS A 769 6.87 -6.68 -9.34
CA LYS A 769 8.04 -5.93 -8.84
C LYS A 769 9.00 -6.84 -8.05
N GLU A 770 8.46 -7.69 -7.18
CA GLU A 770 9.23 -8.62 -6.37
C GLU A 770 9.92 -9.68 -7.23
N ARG A 771 9.19 -10.25 -8.20
CA ARG A 771 9.73 -11.24 -9.12
C ARG A 771 10.89 -10.68 -9.96
N MET A 772 10.79 -9.41 -10.36
CA MET A 772 11.88 -8.73 -11.04
C MET A 772 13.15 -8.65 -10.18
N GLY A 773 13.02 -8.47 -8.87
CA GLY A 773 14.13 -8.43 -7.91
C GLY A 773 14.76 -9.80 -7.63
N THR A 774 14.03 -10.89 -7.82
CA THR A 774 14.44 -12.26 -7.49
C THR A 774 14.81 -13.11 -8.71
N ARG A 775 14.29 -12.76 -9.92
CA ARG A 775 14.59 -13.51 -11.13
C ARG A 775 15.97 -13.13 -11.65
N HIS A 776 16.91 -14.00 -11.41
CA HIS A 776 18.30 -13.86 -11.83
C HIS A 776 18.58 -14.80 -13.00
N THR A 777 18.90 -14.23 -14.16
CA THR A 777 19.44 -15.04 -15.26
C THR A 777 20.83 -15.55 -14.85
N GLY A 778 20.92 -16.78 -14.49
CA GLY A 778 22.11 -17.47 -13.98
C GLY A 778 21.74 -18.73 -13.22
N GLU A 779 20.53 -18.78 -12.66
CA GLU A 779 20.03 -19.98 -11.96
C GLU A 779 19.44 -21.05 -12.91
N TYR A 780 19.13 -20.71 -14.16
CA TYR A 780 18.63 -21.68 -15.16
C TYR A 780 19.73 -22.53 -15.82
N PHE A 781 20.94 -22.59 -15.27
CA PHE A 781 21.88 -23.64 -15.54
C PHE A 781 21.70 -24.81 -14.57
N ASP A 782 20.45 -25.24 -14.37
CA ASP A 782 20.23 -26.54 -13.80
C ASP A 782 20.51 -27.56 -14.89
N GLY A 783 21.39 -28.48 -14.66
CA GLY A 783 21.77 -29.70 -15.32
C GLY A 783 20.92 -30.36 -16.41
N SER A 784 19.92 -29.74 -17.01
CA SER A 784 19.22 -30.26 -18.19
C SER A 784 19.98 -29.99 -19.50
N TYR A 785 21.05 -29.20 -19.41
CA TYR A 785 22.01 -29.02 -20.48
C TYR A 785 22.94 -30.25 -20.52
N ASP A 786 22.92 -31.00 -21.64
CA ASP A 786 23.75 -32.17 -21.84
C ASP A 786 25.25 -31.83 -21.70
N PRO A 787 25.93 -32.27 -20.63
CA PRO A 787 27.36 -31.97 -20.42
C PRO A 787 28.26 -32.61 -21.48
N ASN A 788 27.73 -33.48 -22.34
CA ASN A 788 28.47 -34.15 -23.41
C ASN A 788 28.30 -33.53 -24.78
N ALA A 789 27.33 -32.59 -24.94
CA ALA A 789 27.33 -31.69 -26.11
C ALA A 789 28.59 -30.83 -26.09
N ASN A 790 29.24 -30.68 -27.22
CA ASN A 790 30.49 -29.94 -27.43
C ASN A 790 30.39 -28.45 -27.06
N ASP A 791 30.43 -28.19 -25.74
CA ASP A 791 29.90 -27.00 -25.17
C ASP A 791 30.96 -25.94 -24.99
N LYS A 792 30.93 -24.93 -25.87
CA LYS A 792 31.77 -23.73 -25.75
C LYS A 792 31.38 -22.82 -24.58
N PHE A 793 30.20 -23.03 -23.95
CA PHE A 793 29.78 -22.34 -22.71
C PHE A 793 30.51 -22.84 -21.45
N LYS A 794 31.16 -24.02 -21.47
CA LYS A 794 32.09 -24.49 -20.40
C LYS A 794 33.16 -23.48 -20.01
N LYS A 795 33.33 -22.42 -20.78
CA LYS A 795 34.31 -21.35 -20.51
C LYS A 795 33.79 -20.22 -19.64
N CYS A 796 32.49 -20.14 -19.32
CA CYS A 796 31.96 -19.21 -18.32
C CYS A 796 32.42 -19.70 -16.93
N SER A 797 33.59 -19.25 -16.52
CA SER A 797 34.29 -19.76 -15.32
C SER A 797 33.81 -19.08 -14.04
N TYR A 798 32.97 -18.05 -14.15
CA TYR A 798 32.62 -17.19 -13.02
C TYR A 798 31.15 -16.79 -13.07
N ASP A 799 30.47 -17.05 -11.96
CA ASP A 799 29.07 -16.66 -11.72
C ASP A 799 29.03 -15.50 -10.72
N ASP A 800 29.72 -14.40 -11.07
CA ASP A 800 29.90 -13.26 -10.16
C ASP A 800 28.75 -12.25 -10.18
N PHE A 801 27.85 -12.32 -11.18
CA PHE A 801 26.85 -11.32 -11.41
C PHE A 801 25.48 -11.92 -11.67
N TYR A 802 24.47 -11.24 -11.15
CA TYR A 802 23.10 -11.38 -11.61
C TYR A 802 22.83 -10.35 -12.70
N PHE A 803 22.17 -10.74 -13.78
CA PHE A 803 21.55 -9.79 -14.68
C PHE A 803 20.11 -9.64 -14.25
N THR A 804 19.73 -8.50 -13.72
CA THR A 804 18.43 -8.17 -13.15
C THR A 804 17.94 -6.82 -13.68
N GLY A 805 16.78 -6.32 -13.22
CA GLY A 805 16.24 -5.07 -13.73
C GLY A 805 15.19 -4.43 -12.85
N THR A 806 14.47 -3.48 -13.42
CA THR A 806 13.35 -2.80 -12.78
C THR A 806 12.26 -2.47 -13.79
N LEU A 807 11.01 -2.53 -13.34
CA LEU A 807 9.82 -2.17 -14.13
C LEU A 807 9.46 -0.68 -14.00
N TYR A 808 10.06 0.05 -13.07
CA TYR A 808 9.79 1.46 -12.81
C TYR A 808 11.08 2.22 -12.53
N LYS A 809 11.01 3.55 -12.63
CA LYS A 809 12.15 4.43 -12.37
C LYS A 809 12.52 4.37 -10.88
N GLN A 810 13.77 4.02 -10.60
CA GLN A 810 14.30 4.01 -9.25
C GLN A 810 14.72 5.42 -8.81
N ASP A 811 14.18 5.84 -7.69
CA ASP A 811 14.60 7.06 -7.01
C ASP A 811 15.81 6.75 -6.12
N THR A 812 16.98 7.15 -6.58
CA THR A 812 18.25 6.90 -5.86
C THR A 812 18.38 7.70 -4.58
N ASP A 813 17.56 8.71 -4.36
CA ASP A 813 17.52 9.45 -3.09
C ASP A 813 16.72 8.69 -2.03
N LYS A 814 15.68 7.99 -2.46
CA LYS A 814 14.85 7.13 -1.60
C LYS A 814 15.45 5.72 -1.41
N ASN A 815 16.11 5.18 -2.43
CA ASN A 815 16.74 3.86 -2.38
C ASN A 815 18.18 3.90 -2.92
N PRO A 816 19.13 4.44 -2.15
CA PRO A 816 20.53 4.59 -2.58
C PRO A 816 21.28 3.25 -2.76
N ALA A 817 20.73 2.16 -2.23
CA ALA A 817 21.35 0.82 -2.31
C ALA A 817 20.88 -0.01 -3.51
N PHE A 818 19.98 0.52 -4.35
CA PHE A 818 19.42 -0.24 -5.48
C PHE A 818 20.52 -0.64 -6.49
N ILE A 819 21.41 0.31 -6.84
CA ILE A 819 22.62 0.05 -7.61
C ILE A 819 23.82 0.30 -6.69
N ALA A 820 24.56 -0.76 -6.38
CA ALA A 820 25.65 -0.74 -5.40
C ALA A 820 27.02 -0.54 -6.08
N PRO A 821 28.04 -0.11 -5.34
CA PRO A 821 29.41 -0.15 -5.82
C PRO A 821 29.83 -1.58 -6.20
N GLY A 822 30.37 -1.72 -7.41
CA GLY A 822 30.72 -3.03 -7.99
C GLY A 822 29.76 -3.52 -9.07
N ASP A 823 28.53 -3.06 -9.09
CA ASP A 823 27.54 -3.33 -10.14
C ASP A 823 27.96 -2.70 -11.48
N TYR A 824 27.37 -3.17 -12.58
CA TYR A 824 27.59 -2.59 -13.91
C TYR A 824 26.26 -2.18 -14.55
N ILE A 825 26.25 -1.03 -15.19
CA ILE A 825 25.17 -0.54 -16.05
C ILE A 825 25.68 -0.37 -17.48
N ILE A 826 24.78 -0.36 -18.46
CA ILE A 826 25.13 0.04 -19.83
C ILE A 826 24.79 1.52 -20.01
N GLN A 827 25.80 2.32 -20.29
CA GLN A 827 25.64 3.74 -20.57
C GLN A 827 26.49 4.10 -21.82
N ASN A 828 25.85 4.74 -22.80
CA ASN A 828 26.50 5.14 -24.07
C ASN A 828 27.26 3.99 -24.76
N ASN A 829 26.63 2.82 -24.89
CA ASN A 829 27.22 1.61 -25.47
C ASN A 829 28.40 1.00 -24.67
N THR A 830 28.61 1.39 -23.45
CA THR A 830 29.70 0.88 -22.62
C THR A 830 29.20 0.30 -21.30
N PHE A 831 29.87 -0.73 -20.79
CA PHE A 831 29.70 -1.19 -19.40
C PHE A 831 30.41 -0.22 -18.46
N VAL A 832 29.62 0.39 -17.58
CA VAL A 832 30.12 1.33 -16.58
C VAL A 832 30.03 0.66 -15.22
N LYS A 833 31.19 0.49 -14.56
CA LYS A 833 31.27 0.02 -13.17
C LYS A 833 30.79 1.11 -12.24
N CYS A 834 29.87 0.76 -11.37
CA CYS A 834 29.35 1.67 -10.37
C CYS A 834 30.36 1.85 -9.22
N LEU A 835 30.67 3.09 -8.90
CA LEU A 835 31.71 3.46 -7.93
C LEU A 835 31.10 3.95 -6.62
N SER A 836 31.78 3.73 -5.49
CA SER A 836 31.39 4.27 -4.20
C SER A 836 31.31 5.81 -4.22
N GLY A 837 30.31 6.37 -3.57
CA GLY A 837 30.10 7.81 -3.46
C GLY A 837 29.49 8.48 -4.71
N LYS A 838 29.16 7.71 -5.76
CA LYS A 838 28.42 8.21 -6.93
C LYS A 838 26.99 7.69 -6.93
N LYS A 839 26.05 8.54 -7.34
CA LYS A 839 24.65 8.16 -7.53
C LYS A 839 24.40 7.70 -8.96
N TYR A 840 23.74 6.58 -9.12
CA TYR A 840 23.35 6.02 -10.40
C TYR A 840 21.83 5.80 -10.42
N GLY A 841 21.12 6.47 -11.29
CA GLY A 841 19.68 6.28 -11.49
C GLY A 841 19.39 5.29 -12.61
N LEU A 842 18.39 4.46 -12.46
CA LEU A 842 17.90 3.57 -13.51
C LEU A 842 16.43 3.91 -13.78
N LYS A 843 16.11 4.17 -15.05
CA LYS A 843 14.72 4.31 -15.50
C LYS A 843 14.05 2.94 -15.56
N GLY A 844 12.73 2.90 -15.63
CA GLY A 844 11.96 1.66 -15.74
C GLY A 844 12.30 0.82 -16.98
N PHE A 845 11.97 -0.44 -16.94
CA PHE A 845 12.15 -1.44 -18.02
C PHE A 845 13.60 -1.61 -18.47
N ARG A 846 14.56 -1.41 -17.56
CA ARG A 846 15.99 -1.53 -17.80
C ARG A 846 16.62 -2.58 -16.91
N GLY A 847 17.59 -3.34 -17.48
CA GLY A 847 18.42 -4.27 -16.75
C GLY A 847 19.77 -3.68 -16.34
N TYR A 848 20.39 -4.27 -15.33
CA TYR A 848 21.75 -3.99 -14.88
C TYR A 848 22.38 -5.27 -14.31
N PHE A 849 23.72 -5.28 -14.16
CA PHE A 849 24.45 -6.43 -13.65
C PHE A 849 24.78 -6.18 -12.18
N LYS A 850 24.19 -6.94 -11.32
CA LYS A 850 24.37 -6.84 -9.86
C LYS A 850 25.42 -7.83 -9.40
N GLN A 851 26.45 -7.35 -8.70
CA GLN A 851 27.48 -8.21 -8.14
C GLN A 851 26.91 -9.07 -7.00
N LYS A 852 27.17 -10.38 -7.04
CA LYS A 852 26.73 -11.31 -5.98
C LYS A 852 27.44 -11.01 -4.66
N PRO A 853 26.78 -11.05 -3.51
CA PRO A 853 27.35 -10.68 -2.22
C PRO A 853 28.54 -11.55 -1.77
N SER A 854 28.61 -12.79 -2.26
CA SER A 854 29.64 -13.78 -1.85
C SER A 854 30.87 -13.80 -2.74
N SER A 855 30.90 -13.01 -3.82
CA SER A 855 31.98 -13.06 -4.78
C SER A 855 32.89 -11.83 -4.73
N SER A 856 34.20 -12.04 -4.67
CA SER A 856 35.15 -11.03 -5.11
C SER A 856 35.07 -10.97 -6.63
N SER A 857 34.63 -9.85 -7.19
CA SER A 857 34.46 -9.71 -8.64
C SER A 857 35.72 -10.11 -9.41
N HIS A 858 35.60 -11.12 -10.26
CA HIS A 858 36.63 -11.55 -11.20
C HIS A 858 36.61 -10.70 -12.47
N ALA A 859 35.68 -9.77 -12.63
CA ALA A 859 35.64 -8.85 -13.77
C ALA A 859 36.85 -7.91 -13.74
N LYS A 860 37.65 -7.95 -14.76
CA LYS A 860 38.89 -7.15 -14.91
C LYS A 860 38.86 -6.37 -16.20
N GLY A 861 39.50 -5.22 -16.18
CA GLY A 861 39.73 -4.40 -17.35
C GLY A 861 38.46 -3.95 -18.09
N ASN A 862 38.53 -3.89 -19.38
CA ASN A 862 37.38 -3.59 -20.25
C ASN A 862 36.48 -4.82 -20.38
N ILE A 863 35.17 -4.60 -20.27
CA ILE A 863 34.19 -5.67 -20.41
C ILE A 863 33.76 -5.74 -21.88
N GLY A 864 33.99 -6.91 -22.50
CA GLY A 864 33.51 -7.22 -23.84
C GLY A 864 32.15 -7.94 -23.84
N ILE A 865 31.47 -7.92 -24.98
CA ILE A 865 30.24 -8.72 -25.21
C ILE A 865 30.61 -9.82 -26.21
N CYS A 866 30.35 -11.08 -25.86
CA CYS A 866 30.42 -12.21 -26.76
C CYS A 866 29.00 -12.76 -27.00
N LEU A 867 28.56 -12.77 -28.24
CA LEU A 867 27.31 -13.37 -28.68
C LEU A 867 27.58 -14.76 -29.24
N VAL A 868 26.83 -15.72 -28.72
CA VAL A 868 26.97 -17.12 -29.08
C VAL A 868 25.62 -17.64 -29.56
N ASP A 869 25.55 -18.41 -30.60
CA ASP A 869 24.32 -19.10 -31.03
C ASP A 869 24.10 -20.40 -30.22
N ARG A 870 22.95 -21.05 -30.45
CA ARG A 870 22.62 -22.34 -29.77
C ARG A 870 23.61 -23.47 -30.05
N ASN A 871 24.35 -23.42 -31.16
CA ASN A 871 25.35 -24.41 -31.52
C ASN A 871 26.70 -24.08 -30.88
N GLY A 872 26.76 -23.06 -30.01
CA GLY A 872 28.00 -22.59 -29.40
C GLY A 872 28.94 -21.87 -30.38
N VAL A 873 28.46 -21.47 -31.55
CA VAL A 873 29.28 -20.74 -32.52
C VAL A 873 29.28 -19.28 -32.13
N VAL A 874 30.46 -18.68 -31.93
CA VAL A 874 30.62 -17.27 -31.68
C VAL A 874 30.17 -16.50 -32.92
N SER A 875 29.05 -15.81 -32.79
CA SER A 875 28.50 -15.03 -33.90
C SER A 875 29.10 -13.62 -33.99
N SER A 876 29.53 -13.05 -32.86
CA SER A 876 30.25 -11.79 -32.80
C SER A 876 30.90 -11.57 -31.44
N ILE A 877 32.04 -10.85 -31.44
CA ILE A 877 32.67 -10.31 -30.25
C ILE A 877 32.64 -8.79 -30.41
N HIS A 878 31.92 -8.10 -29.58
CA HIS A 878 31.90 -6.65 -29.55
C HIS A 878 32.69 -6.19 -28.33
N GLN A 879 33.80 -5.47 -28.60
CA GLN A 879 34.52 -4.76 -27.56
C GLN A 879 33.72 -3.47 -27.26
N VAL A 880 33.23 -3.37 -26.07
CA VAL A 880 32.57 -2.15 -25.61
C VAL A 880 33.67 -1.26 -25.04
N ASP A 881 34.00 -0.20 -25.76
CA ASP A 881 35.08 0.73 -25.38
C ASP A 881 34.68 1.38 -24.06
N GLY A 882 35.40 1.02 -22.99
CA GLY A 882 35.27 1.65 -21.68
C GLY A 882 35.62 3.11 -21.74
N ALA A 883 34.90 3.97 -21.11
CA ALA A 883 35.21 5.38 -21.00
C ALA A 883 36.63 5.58 -20.48
N SER A 884 37.38 6.39 -21.24
CA SER A 884 38.68 6.93 -20.91
C SER A 884 38.75 7.37 -19.44
N LEU A 885 39.42 6.61 -18.62
CA LEU A 885 40.10 7.12 -17.45
C LEU A 885 41.56 7.25 -17.85
N THR A 886 41.95 8.49 -18.13
CA THR A 886 43.32 8.97 -18.37
C THR A 886 44.12 8.29 -19.50
N SER A 887 44.38 9.07 -20.50
CA SER A 887 45.39 8.93 -21.56
C SER A 887 46.44 7.83 -21.35
N ALA A 888 46.15 6.63 -21.90
CA ALA A 888 47.22 5.75 -22.36
C ALA A 888 46.98 5.47 -23.83
N SER A 889 47.87 5.87 -24.65
CA SER A 889 47.85 5.75 -26.09
C SER A 889 47.60 4.31 -26.53
N VAL A 890 46.47 4.08 -27.18
CA VAL A 890 46.25 2.83 -27.93
C VAL A 890 47.25 2.82 -29.07
N ALA A 891 48.09 1.81 -29.07
CA ALA A 891 49.04 1.63 -30.20
C ALA A 891 48.23 1.53 -31.51
N PRO A 892 48.54 2.30 -32.50
CA PRO A 892 47.83 2.34 -33.78
C PRO A 892 47.89 0.98 -34.47
N VAL A 893 46.73 0.46 -34.89
CA VAL A 893 46.63 -0.82 -35.58
C VAL A 893 47.11 -0.62 -37.03
N ALA A 894 48.24 -1.20 -37.39
CA ALA A 894 48.81 -1.10 -38.72
C ALA A 894 47.87 -1.67 -39.80
N VAL A 895 47.57 -0.87 -40.79
CA VAL A 895 46.73 -1.24 -41.96
C VAL A 895 47.63 -1.36 -43.16
N TYR A 896 47.54 -2.50 -43.86
CA TYR A 896 48.37 -2.80 -45.05
C TYR A 896 47.53 -2.83 -46.32
N ASN A 897 48.10 -2.49 -47.45
CA ASN A 897 47.48 -2.74 -48.73
C ASN A 897 47.73 -4.21 -49.18
N LEU A 898 47.15 -4.62 -50.30
CA LEU A 898 47.25 -6.01 -50.79
C LEU A 898 48.67 -6.43 -51.18
N SER A 899 49.61 -5.48 -51.36
CA SER A 899 51.01 -5.75 -51.58
C SER A 899 51.86 -5.87 -50.32
N GLY A 900 51.20 -5.82 -49.13
CA GLY A 900 51.83 -5.97 -47.80
C GLY A 900 52.52 -4.70 -47.30
N GLN A 901 52.31 -3.56 -47.89
CA GLN A 901 52.88 -2.28 -47.49
C GLN A 901 51.91 -1.62 -46.47
N GLN A 902 52.45 -1.14 -45.38
CA GLN A 902 51.65 -0.42 -44.37
C GLN A 902 51.22 0.94 -44.95
N VAL A 903 49.91 1.18 -45.07
CA VAL A 903 49.32 2.38 -45.65
C VAL A 903 48.65 3.31 -44.65
N GLY A 904 48.56 2.86 -43.37
CA GLY A 904 48.03 3.68 -42.30
C GLY A 904 47.90 2.93 -41.01
N ASN A 905 47.40 3.62 -39.99
CA ASN A 905 47.20 3.10 -38.65
C ASN A 905 45.71 3.10 -38.26
N SER A 906 44.80 3.38 -39.20
CA SER A 906 43.34 3.31 -39.06
C SER A 906 42.69 3.18 -40.44
N LEU A 907 41.72 2.27 -40.57
CA LEU A 907 40.90 2.14 -41.77
C LEU A 907 40.02 3.37 -42.06
N SER A 908 39.66 4.13 -41.02
CA SER A 908 38.79 5.30 -41.18
C SER A 908 39.40 6.43 -42.00
N THR A 909 40.72 6.59 -41.97
CA THR A 909 41.46 7.67 -42.63
C THR A 909 41.91 7.33 -44.08
N LEU A 910 41.71 6.11 -44.52
CA LEU A 910 42.12 5.65 -45.85
C LEU A 910 41.02 5.83 -46.90
N ALA A 911 41.40 5.92 -48.14
CA ALA A 911 40.48 5.96 -49.27
C ALA A 911 39.71 4.64 -49.44
N LYS A 912 38.67 4.62 -50.31
CA LYS A 912 37.99 3.38 -50.68
C LYS A 912 38.95 2.38 -51.29
N GLY A 913 38.92 1.14 -50.85
CA GLY A 913 39.90 0.14 -51.29
C GLY A 913 39.87 -1.14 -50.48
N VAL A 914 40.78 -2.05 -50.78
CA VAL A 914 40.93 -3.34 -50.10
C VAL A 914 42.22 -3.30 -49.26
N TYR A 915 42.08 -3.59 -47.99
CA TYR A 915 43.16 -3.51 -47.00
C TYR A 915 43.28 -4.78 -46.17
N ILE A 916 44.45 -5.00 -45.62
CA ILE A 916 44.73 -6.08 -44.66
C ILE A 916 44.93 -5.45 -43.26
N VAL A 917 44.15 -5.87 -42.30
CA VAL A 917 44.22 -5.42 -40.88
C VAL A 917 44.30 -6.66 -40.00
N LYS A 918 45.32 -6.75 -39.17
CA LYS A 918 45.54 -7.96 -38.33
C LYS A 918 45.43 -9.27 -39.13
N GLY A 919 45.98 -9.30 -40.34
CA GLY A 919 46.01 -10.48 -41.20
C GLY A 919 44.67 -10.81 -41.92
N LYS A 920 43.63 -10.03 -41.75
CA LYS A 920 42.31 -10.20 -42.43
C LYS A 920 42.07 -9.13 -43.48
N LYS A 921 41.44 -9.52 -44.59
CA LYS A 921 41.10 -8.65 -45.72
C LYS A 921 39.83 -7.86 -45.42
N PHE A 922 39.90 -6.54 -45.55
CA PHE A 922 38.80 -5.61 -45.37
C PHE A 922 38.57 -4.83 -46.67
N VAL A 923 37.33 -4.62 -47.05
CA VAL A 923 36.94 -3.80 -48.20
C VAL A 923 36.28 -2.54 -47.64
N LYS A 924 36.96 -1.39 -47.80
CA LYS A 924 36.37 -0.08 -47.51
C LYS A 924 35.63 0.41 -48.74
N LYS A 925 34.30 0.46 -48.69
CA LYS A 925 33.40 0.91 -49.77
C LYS A 925 33.31 2.44 -49.81
#